data_c2d9b0c7e9d018632e44c209b4cf0ea9
#
_entry.id   c2d9b0c7e9d018632e44c209b4cf0ea9
#
_cell.length_a   1.000
_cell.length_b   1.000
_cell.length_c   1.000
_cell.angle_alpha   90.00
_cell.angle_beta   90.00
_cell.angle_gamma   90.00
#
_symmetry.space_group_name_H-M   'P 1'
#
loop_
_entity.id
_entity.type
_entity.pdbx_description
1 polymer ?
#
loop_
_entity_poly.entity_id
_entity_poly.type
_entity_poly.pdbx_seq_one_letter_code
_entity_poly.pdbx_strand_id
1 'polypeptide(L)'
;MEEKSILVALAGNPNVGKSTVFNALTGAKQHTGNWAGKTVACAEGSYTHAGRRYTLADIPGTYSLRAGSAEEQAARDFICFGGAEAAIVVCDATCLERSLNLVLQVISVIPRTVVCVNLIDEAAGKGITVDTEKLSERLGVPAVPAAARSGVGLTELCEAVAEVTSSESPPEPIRVKLPQEIEEAAAGLAELMGGSTHRAAALRLMEGDRSFIAEAEKHGAVSVQDSERLAELITRLEEAGYSGEHIADSVIASYSQLAAEIAGEVVTYASAEPNRRDRFLDRIFLSRTTGIPVMLVLFLLIMWLTVAGANYPSELLSRLFDKGGDLLSSGMHRAGAPDWLEGVLIEGIYRTLTWVISVMLPPMAIFFPLFTLMEDMGYLPRIAFNLDGCFKCAGACGKQAITMSMGLGCNACGVTGCRIIDSPRERLIAVLTNSLVPCNGRFPTIIAVITMFIAASGGAFSRVLQGGALGLVLLSGVLMTLLMSKLLSTTILRGEPSSYTLELPPYRCPQVGKVLVRSLLDRTIFVLGRACTAAAPCGLLIWLMANVRISGETLLSLAAGALDPAGQLMGLDGVILLAFLLGFPANEIVVPMILMAYLANGSLTEMSDTAQLRELLTANGWDIRTAVCMLIFTMFHFPCATTCMTIHKETGSLSWTALSIVLPTAAGALLCIAANALFGLM
;
A
#
# COMPACT_ATOMS: atom_id res chain seq x y z
N MET A 1 17.22 -18.99 41.90
CA MET A 1 18.17 -18.59 40.85
C MET A 1 17.34 -18.48 39.57
N GLU A 2 17.14 -17.29 39.05
CA GLU A 2 16.52 -17.15 37.74
C GLU A 2 17.45 -17.83 36.73
N GLU A 3 16.98 -18.87 36.05
CA GLU A 3 17.72 -19.51 34.97
C GLU A 3 17.94 -18.46 33.88
N LYS A 4 19.19 -18.13 33.62
CA LYS A 4 19.59 -17.15 32.57
C LYS A 4 19.08 -17.65 31.21
N SER A 5 18.07 -16.97 30.68
CA SER A 5 17.51 -17.29 29.37
C SER A 5 18.51 -16.89 28.29
N ILE A 6 18.75 -17.76 27.33
CA ILE A 6 19.62 -17.51 26.17
C ILE A 6 18.83 -16.68 25.14
N LEU A 7 19.36 -15.52 24.76
CA LEU A 7 18.74 -14.66 23.76
C LEU A 7 19.13 -15.10 22.34
N VAL A 8 18.13 -15.41 21.52
CA VAL A 8 18.30 -15.86 20.13
C VAL A 8 17.61 -14.88 19.19
N ALA A 9 18.35 -14.31 18.24
CA ALA A 9 17.80 -13.45 17.19
C ALA A 9 17.17 -14.28 16.07
N LEU A 10 15.92 -13.99 15.70
CA LEU A 10 15.28 -14.61 14.52
C LEU A 10 15.31 -13.62 13.36
N ALA A 11 16.23 -13.83 12.42
CA ALA A 11 16.45 -13.02 11.23
C ALA A 11 15.91 -13.73 9.97
N GLY A 12 15.73 -12.98 8.89
CA GLY A 12 15.36 -13.51 7.58
C GLY A 12 14.79 -12.45 6.67
N ASN A 13 14.79 -12.73 5.39
CA ASN A 13 14.20 -11.86 4.39
C ASN A 13 12.68 -11.74 4.61
N PRO A 14 12.04 -10.68 4.13
CA PRO A 14 10.59 -10.63 4.10
C PRO A 14 10.00 -11.83 3.36
N ASN A 15 8.85 -12.34 3.83
CA ASN A 15 8.07 -13.44 3.23
C ASN A 15 8.72 -14.85 3.20
N VAL A 16 9.84 -15.08 3.85
CA VAL A 16 10.46 -16.43 3.97
C VAL A 16 9.77 -17.35 4.98
N GLY A 17 8.70 -16.89 5.62
CA GLY A 17 7.99 -17.64 6.65
C GLY A 17 8.54 -17.46 8.07
N LYS A 18 9.32 -16.39 8.34
CA LYS A 18 9.91 -16.07 9.63
C LYS A 18 8.90 -16.09 10.78
N SER A 19 7.77 -15.37 10.65
CA SER A 19 6.72 -15.35 11.66
C SER A 19 6.02 -16.71 11.84
N THR A 20 6.03 -17.57 10.82
CA THR A 20 5.52 -18.94 10.92
C THR A 20 6.45 -19.79 11.79
N VAL A 21 7.77 -19.68 11.57
CA VAL A 21 8.78 -20.33 12.41
C VAL A 21 8.69 -19.83 13.86
N PHE A 22 8.59 -18.52 14.05
CA PHE A 22 8.44 -17.90 15.39
C PHE A 22 7.22 -18.47 16.14
N ASN A 23 6.04 -18.43 15.51
CA ASN A 23 4.80 -18.90 16.11
C ASN A 23 4.82 -20.41 16.40
N ALA A 24 5.46 -21.20 15.52
CA ALA A 24 5.58 -22.64 15.69
C ALA A 24 6.50 -23.00 16.87
N LEU A 25 7.59 -22.26 17.09
CA LEU A 25 8.52 -22.48 18.20
C LEU A 25 7.97 -21.96 19.55
N THR A 26 7.32 -20.80 19.55
CA THR A 26 6.87 -20.13 20.78
C THR A 26 5.43 -20.47 21.19
N GLY A 27 4.69 -21.22 20.38
CA GLY A 27 3.29 -21.59 20.63
C GLY A 27 2.34 -20.39 20.66
N ALA A 28 2.60 -19.36 19.82
CA ALA A 28 1.83 -18.10 19.71
C ALA A 28 1.74 -17.29 21.03
N LYS A 29 2.60 -17.55 22.01
CA LYS A 29 2.74 -16.74 23.23
C LYS A 29 3.66 -15.55 22.94
N GLN A 30 3.08 -14.52 22.33
CA GLN A 30 3.80 -13.29 22.01
C GLN A 30 3.67 -12.28 23.14
N HIS A 31 4.77 -11.67 23.53
CA HIS A 31 4.80 -10.41 24.25
C HIS A 31 5.42 -9.37 23.32
N THR A 32 4.69 -8.30 23.02
CA THR A 32 5.26 -7.15 22.32
C THR A 32 6.11 -6.37 23.31
N GLY A 33 7.43 -6.49 23.19
CA GLY A 33 8.40 -5.68 23.91
C GLY A 33 8.91 -4.55 23.03
N ASN A 34 9.04 -3.36 23.59
CA ASN A 34 9.84 -2.31 22.95
C ASN A 34 11.29 -2.49 23.41
N TRP A 35 12.19 -2.69 22.46
CA TRP A 35 13.61 -2.68 22.79
C TRP A 35 14.02 -1.29 23.31
N ALA A 36 14.78 -1.26 24.40
CA ALA A 36 15.14 -0.02 25.08
C ALA A 36 15.77 1.00 24.12
N GLY A 37 15.08 2.12 23.92
CA GLY A 37 15.55 3.25 23.09
C GLY A 37 15.12 3.25 21.63
N LYS A 38 14.27 2.32 21.16
CA LYS A 38 13.79 2.28 19.75
C LYS A 38 12.26 2.28 19.67
N THR A 39 11.75 2.90 18.60
CA THR A 39 10.31 3.04 18.28
C THR A 39 9.72 1.81 17.59
N VAL A 40 10.55 0.83 17.19
CA VAL A 40 10.11 -0.36 16.49
C VAL A 40 9.89 -1.50 17.50
N ALA A 41 8.67 -2.02 17.56
CA ALA A 41 8.30 -3.14 18.41
C ALA A 41 8.87 -4.45 17.83
N CYS A 42 9.71 -5.15 18.59
CA CYS A 42 10.09 -6.54 18.31
C CYS A 42 9.16 -7.47 19.09
N ALA A 43 8.69 -8.54 18.44
CA ALA A 43 7.94 -9.57 19.15
C ALA A 43 8.94 -10.50 19.85
N GLU A 44 8.74 -10.71 21.15
CA GLU A 44 9.52 -11.67 21.94
C GLU A 44 8.66 -12.86 22.31
N GLY A 45 9.24 -14.05 22.23
CA GLY A 45 8.62 -15.29 22.65
C GLY A 45 9.65 -16.20 23.29
N SER A 46 9.21 -17.20 24.03
CA SER A 46 10.15 -18.14 24.66
C SER A 46 9.73 -19.58 24.41
N TYR A 47 10.74 -20.42 24.24
CA TYR A 47 10.56 -21.89 24.22
C TYR A 47 11.58 -22.56 25.15
N THR A 48 11.33 -23.81 25.49
CA THR A 48 12.22 -24.60 26.35
C THR A 48 12.64 -25.85 25.58
N HIS A 49 13.94 -26.09 25.49
CA HIS A 49 14.52 -27.29 24.87
C HIS A 49 15.68 -27.81 25.73
N ALA A 50 15.75 -29.12 25.90
CA ALA A 50 16.79 -29.79 26.71
C ALA A 50 17.00 -29.19 28.14
N GLY A 51 15.91 -28.72 28.78
CA GLY A 51 15.96 -28.12 30.12
C GLY A 51 16.48 -26.68 30.17
N ARG A 52 16.81 -26.06 29.04
CA ARG A 52 17.21 -24.64 28.92
C ARG A 52 16.12 -23.80 28.33
N ARG A 53 16.01 -22.55 28.80
CA ARG A 53 15.05 -21.58 28.25
C ARG A 53 15.73 -20.67 27.25
N TYR A 54 15.07 -20.55 26.08
CA TYR A 54 15.49 -19.68 24.99
C TYR A 54 14.46 -18.56 24.81
N THR A 55 14.92 -17.32 24.72
CA THR A 55 14.10 -16.17 24.37
C THR A 55 14.38 -15.84 22.92
N LEU A 56 13.36 -15.97 22.07
CA LEU A 56 13.43 -15.70 20.64
C LEU A 56 12.94 -14.27 20.38
N ALA A 57 13.79 -13.43 19.80
CA ALA A 57 13.43 -12.08 19.37
C ALA A 57 13.16 -12.08 17.86
N ASP A 58 11.91 -11.82 17.44
CA ASP A 58 11.51 -11.70 16.05
C ASP A 58 11.88 -10.30 15.53
N ILE A 59 13.00 -10.20 14.83
CA ILE A 59 13.46 -8.93 14.25
C ILE A 59 12.78 -8.65 12.91
N PRO A 60 12.57 -7.36 12.52
CA PRO A 60 12.00 -7.02 11.24
C PRO A 60 12.72 -7.70 10.08
N GLY A 61 11.96 -8.08 9.03
CA GLY A 61 12.55 -8.68 7.83
C GLY A 61 13.49 -7.71 7.12
N THR A 62 14.69 -8.18 6.78
CA THR A 62 15.67 -7.38 6.03
C THR A 62 16.36 -8.24 4.97
N TYR A 63 16.82 -7.61 3.89
CA TYR A 63 17.58 -8.28 2.83
C TYR A 63 19.10 -8.19 3.03
N SER A 64 19.51 -7.22 3.78
CA SER A 64 20.91 -7.00 4.12
C SER A 64 21.02 -6.18 5.41
N LEU A 65 22.20 -6.13 6.01
CA LEU A 65 22.49 -5.25 7.12
C LEU A 65 22.77 -3.79 6.69
N ARG A 66 22.65 -3.47 5.39
CA ARG A 66 22.63 -2.10 4.88
C ARG A 66 21.20 -1.58 4.96
N ALA A 67 20.94 -0.72 5.92
CA ALA A 67 19.59 -0.28 6.24
C ALA A 67 19.16 0.92 5.38
N GLY A 68 18.09 0.74 4.61
CA GLY A 68 17.40 1.79 3.85
C GLY A 68 16.11 2.28 4.48
N SER A 69 15.61 1.56 5.51
CA SER A 69 14.39 1.90 6.23
C SER A 69 14.59 1.86 7.74
N ALA A 70 13.69 2.48 8.51
CA ALA A 70 13.75 2.45 9.97
C ALA A 70 13.63 1.01 10.55
N GLU A 71 12.87 0.14 9.87
CA GLU A 71 12.73 -1.27 10.25
C GLU A 71 14.02 -2.05 10.02
N GLU A 72 14.67 -1.84 8.87
CA GLU A 72 15.97 -2.44 8.57
C GLU A 72 17.07 -1.91 9.48
N GLN A 73 17.03 -0.62 9.85
CA GLN A 73 17.93 -0.05 10.86
C GLN A 73 17.77 -0.76 12.21
N ALA A 74 16.52 -0.97 12.65
CA ALA A 74 16.26 -1.68 13.88
C ALA A 74 16.78 -3.14 13.84
N ALA A 75 16.59 -3.82 12.70
CA ALA A 75 17.10 -5.19 12.50
C ALA A 75 18.63 -5.25 12.54
N ARG A 76 19.31 -4.35 11.83
CA ARG A 76 20.76 -4.22 11.83
C ARG A 76 21.30 -3.94 13.22
N ASP A 77 20.73 -2.95 13.91
CA ASP A 77 21.18 -2.51 15.22
C ASP A 77 20.98 -3.61 16.27
N PHE A 78 19.90 -4.39 16.16
CA PHE A 78 19.69 -5.55 17.03
C PHE A 78 20.73 -6.66 16.77
N ILE A 79 21.03 -6.97 15.51
CA ILE A 79 22.05 -7.98 15.16
C ILE A 79 23.44 -7.55 15.63
N CYS A 80 23.78 -6.26 15.44
CA CYS A 80 25.13 -5.78 15.78
C CYS A 80 25.32 -5.46 17.27
N PHE A 81 24.29 -4.98 17.96
CA PHE A 81 24.41 -4.42 19.32
C PHE A 81 23.39 -5.00 20.32
N GLY A 82 22.43 -5.82 19.89
CA GLY A 82 21.35 -6.35 20.74
C GLY A 82 21.77 -7.43 21.75
N GLY A 83 23.02 -7.88 21.71
CA GLY A 83 23.56 -8.86 22.66
C GLY A 83 22.99 -10.27 22.49
N ALA A 84 22.46 -10.63 21.31
CA ALA A 84 22.01 -11.99 21.03
C ALA A 84 23.19 -12.97 21.08
N GLU A 85 23.01 -14.05 21.87
CA GLU A 85 24.04 -15.10 22.03
C GLU A 85 24.09 -16.04 20.83
N ALA A 86 22.96 -16.18 20.11
CA ALA A 86 22.86 -16.96 18.88
C ALA A 86 21.84 -16.32 17.92
N ALA A 87 21.86 -16.76 16.66
CA ALA A 87 20.88 -16.34 15.66
C ALA A 87 20.30 -17.53 14.90
N ILE A 88 19.03 -17.43 14.50
CA ILE A 88 18.40 -18.29 13.51
C ILE A 88 18.14 -17.41 12.29
N VAL A 89 18.69 -17.78 11.11
CA VAL A 89 18.39 -17.09 9.86
C VAL A 89 17.49 -17.94 9.00
N VAL A 90 16.26 -17.48 8.78
CA VAL A 90 15.26 -18.18 7.97
C VAL A 90 15.46 -17.84 6.51
N CYS A 91 15.67 -18.89 5.69
CA CYS A 91 15.88 -18.82 4.25
C CYS A 91 14.71 -19.45 3.50
N ASP A 92 14.44 -18.96 2.30
CA ASP A 92 13.48 -19.57 1.37
C ASP A 92 14.19 -20.57 0.46
N ALA A 93 13.85 -21.85 0.59
CA ALA A 93 14.40 -22.91 -0.25
C ALA A 93 14.11 -22.73 -1.75
N THR A 94 13.07 -21.98 -2.10
CA THR A 94 12.69 -21.73 -3.52
C THR A 94 13.54 -20.65 -4.18
N CYS A 95 14.24 -19.82 -3.39
CA CYS A 95 15.13 -18.74 -3.84
C CYS A 95 16.29 -18.54 -2.86
N LEU A 96 17.06 -19.62 -2.65
CA LEU A 96 18.11 -19.70 -1.63
C LEU A 96 19.22 -18.66 -1.83
N GLU A 97 19.70 -18.46 -3.07
CA GLU A 97 20.75 -17.50 -3.43
C GLU A 97 20.50 -16.12 -2.79
N ARG A 98 19.27 -15.65 -2.87
CA ARG A 98 18.88 -14.36 -2.33
C ARG A 98 18.94 -14.30 -0.81
N SER A 99 18.51 -15.38 -0.15
CA SER A 99 18.52 -15.47 1.31
C SER A 99 19.96 -15.60 1.85
N LEU A 100 20.85 -16.23 1.10
CA LEU A 100 22.26 -16.40 1.47
C LEU A 100 23.00 -15.07 1.65
N ASN A 101 22.61 -14.03 0.95
CA ASN A 101 23.20 -12.69 1.12
C ASN A 101 23.06 -12.17 2.55
N LEU A 102 21.88 -12.33 3.16
CA LEU A 102 21.68 -12.00 4.56
C LEU A 102 22.38 -12.97 5.50
N VAL A 103 22.33 -14.28 5.20
CA VAL A 103 23.02 -15.32 6.00
C VAL A 103 24.49 -14.98 6.16
N LEU A 104 25.20 -14.74 5.06
CA LEU A 104 26.62 -14.41 5.05
C LEU A 104 26.96 -13.17 5.89
N GLN A 105 26.06 -12.18 5.90
CA GLN A 105 26.23 -10.99 6.73
C GLN A 105 25.96 -11.27 8.21
N VAL A 106 24.93 -12.05 8.55
CA VAL A 106 24.61 -12.38 9.95
C VAL A 106 25.66 -13.27 10.57
N ILE A 107 26.14 -14.32 9.86
CA ILE A 107 27.18 -15.22 10.38
C ILE A 107 28.52 -14.50 10.62
N SER A 108 28.77 -13.41 9.89
CA SER A 108 29.97 -12.58 10.11
C SER A 108 29.90 -11.74 11.38
N VAL A 109 28.69 -11.49 11.93
CA VAL A 109 28.45 -10.75 13.18
C VAL A 109 28.23 -11.69 14.35
N ILE A 110 27.36 -12.69 14.16
CA ILE A 110 26.99 -13.69 15.18
C ILE A 110 27.43 -15.08 14.67
N PRO A 111 28.64 -15.57 15.01
CA PRO A 111 29.11 -16.87 14.54
C PRO A 111 28.23 -18.05 14.98
N ARG A 112 27.57 -17.94 16.15
CA ARG A 112 26.63 -18.94 16.66
C ARG A 112 25.28 -18.84 15.96
N THR A 113 25.27 -19.04 14.63
CA THR A 113 24.08 -18.96 13.80
C THR A 113 23.67 -20.33 13.30
N VAL A 114 22.37 -20.59 13.26
CA VAL A 114 21.73 -21.73 12.60
C VAL A 114 20.93 -21.25 11.41
N VAL A 115 21.11 -21.84 10.24
CA VAL A 115 20.37 -21.51 9.03
C VAL A 115 19.15 -22.43 8.93
N CYS A 116 17.94 -21.84 8.96
CA CYS A 116 16.69 -22.56 8.77
C CYS A 116 16.26 -22.45 7.30
N VAL A 117 16.47 -23.51 6.51
CA VAL A 117 16.05 -23.59 5.10
C VAL A 117 14.56 -23.96 5.07
N ASN A 118 13.69 -22.97 5.10
CA ASN A 118 12.25 -23.14 5.17
C ASN A 118 11.61 -23.30 3.77
N LEU A 119 10.33 -23.70 3.72
CA LEU A 119 9.56 -23.92 2.49
C LEU A 119 10.10 -25.06 1.60
N ILE A 120 10.72 -26.09 2.21
CA ILE A 120 11.23 -27.25 1.46
C ILE A 120 10.10 -28.02 0.75
N ASP A 121 8.90 -28.01 1.27
CA ASP A 121 7.69 -28.58 0.68
C ASP A 121 7.28 -27.83 -0.61
N GLU A 122 7.35 -26.50 -0.61
CA GLU A 122 7.12 -25.69 -1.81
C GLU A 122 8.25 -25.87 -2.83
N ALA A 123 9.51 -25.97 -2.39
CA ALA A 123 10.66 -26.20 -3.23
C ALA A 123 10.57 -27.57 -3.91
N ALA A 124 10.25 -28.64 -3.17
CA ALA A 124 10.04 -29.97 -3.72
C ALA A 124 8.90 -29.99 -4.76
N GLY A 125 7.80 -29.30 -4.50
CA GLY A 125 6.69 -29.12 -5.45
C GLY A 125 7.10 -28.42 -6.76
N LYS A 126 8.19 -27.61 -6.73
CA LYS A 126 8.78 -26.94 -7.89
C LYS A 126 9.94 -27.72 -8.52
N GLY A 127 10.26 -28.91 -8.01
CA GLY A 127 11.40 -29.70 -8.46
C GLY A 127 12.74 -29.07 -8.07
N ILE A 128 12.78 -28.32 -6.98
CA ILE A 128 14.00 -27.73 -6.40
C ILE A 128 14.39 -28.56 -5.19
N THR A 129 15.64 -29.00 -5.14
CA THR A 129 16.21 -29.72 -3.99
C THR A 129 17.41 -28.94 -3.48
N VAL A 130 17.48 -28.72 -2.18
CA VAL A 130 18.59 -28.05 -1.50
C VAL A 130 19.34 -29.09 -0.69
N ASP A 131 20.63 -29.23 -0.95
CA ASP A 131 21.54 -30.05 -0.16
C ASP A 131 21.99 -29.27 1.10
N THR A 132 21.30 -29.52 2.20
CA THR A 132 21.54 -28.80 3.47
C THR A 132 22.80 -29.26 4.18
N GLU A 133 23.28 -30.49 3.95
CA GLU A 133 24.54 -30.96 4.50
C GLU A 133 25.73 -30.22 3.84
N LYS A 134 25.74 -30.18 2.51
CA LYS A 134 26.73 -29.42 1.77
C LYS A 134 26.66 -27.92 2.04
N LEU A 135 25.44 -27.38 2.25
CA LEU A 135 25.26 -26.00 2.64
C LEU A 135 25.90 -25.71 4.00
N SER A 136 25.70 -26.62 4.97
CA SER A 136 26.31 -26.51 6.30
C SER A 136 27.83 -26.52 6.23
N GLU A 137 28.41 -27.44 5.45
CA GLU A 137 29.87 -27.53 5.21
C GLU A 137 30.42 -26.24 4.60
N ARG A 138 29.74 -25.71 3.57
CA ARG A 138 30.20 -24.50 2.85
C ARG A 138 30.08 -23.23 3.71
N LEU A 139 29.05 -23.12 4.54
CA LEU A 139 28.85 -21.96 5.41
C LEU A 139 29.68 -22.03 6.71
N GLY A 140 30.07 -23.24 7.15
CA GLY A 140 30.69 -23.48 8.45
C GLY A 140 29.74 -23.30 9.64
N VAL A 141 28.41 -23.32 9.39
CA VAL A 141 27.37 -23.24 10.41
C VAL A 141 26.25 -24.24 10.09
N PRO A 142 25.51 -24.77 11.09
CA PRO A 142 24.45 -25.73 10.84
C PRO A 142 23.34 -25.18 9.94
N ALA A 143 22.90 -25.99 8.95
CA ALA A 143 21.78 -25.70 8.09
C ALA A 143 20.73 -26.81 8.21
N VAL A 144 19.51 -26.42 8.62
CA VAL A 144 18.40 -27.34 8.92
C VAL A 144 17.26 -27.15 7.92
N PRO A 145 16.83 -28.21 7.22
CA PRO A 145 15.68 -28.14 6.33
C PRO A 145 14.40 -28.10 7.14
N ALA A 146 13.47 -27.18 6.78
CA ALA A 146 12.23 -27.00 7.51
C ALA A 146 11.03 -26.74 6.59
N ALA A 147 9.84 -27.15 7.04
CA ALA A 147 8.55 -26.72 6.54
C ALA A 147 7.71 -26.28 7.75
N ALA A 148 7.93 -25.05 8.19
CA ALA A 148 7.38 -24.53 9.45
C ALA A 148 5.86 -24.62 9.55
N ARG A 149 5.14 -24.57 8.43
CA ARG A 149 3.68 -24.69 8.38
C ARG A 149 3.18 -26.09 8.75
N SER A 150 3.94 -27.12 8.42
CA SER A 150 3.64 -28.53 8.74
C SER A 150 4.37 -29.04 9.99
N GLY A 151 5.24 -28.23 10.58
CA GLY A 151 6.03 -28.58 11.75
C GLY A 151 7.28 -29.43 11.48
N VAL A 152 7.59 -29.72 10.21
CA VAL A 152 8.75 -30.52 9.82
C VAL A 152 10.04 -29.71 10.03
N GLY A 153 11.09 -30.32 10.62
CA GLY A 153 12.40 -29.72 10.81
C GLY A 153 12.51 -28.80 12.05
N LEU A 154 11.42 -28.57 12.79
CA LEU A 154 11.45 -27.63 13.94
C LEU A 154 12.14 -28.22 15.18
N THR A 155 12.07 -29.52 15.39
CA THR A 155 12.77 -30.20 16.49
C THR A 155 14.28 -30.19 16.23
N GLU A 156 14.68 -30.54 15.03
CA GLU A 156 16.07 -30.51 14.55
C GLU A 156 16.63 -29.09 14.59
N LEU A 157 15.80 -28.06 14.32
CA LEU A 157 16.21 -26.66 14.46
C LEU A 157 16.50 -26.31 15.92
N CYS A 158 15.64 -26.75 16.88
CA CYS A 158 15.88 -26.55 18.30
C CYS A 158 17.15 -27.27 18.80
N GLU A 159 17.40 -28.49 18.31
CA GLU A 159 18.59 -29.27 18.62
C GLU A 159 19.86 -28.55 18.12
N ALA A 160 19.86 -28.09 16.88
CA ALA A 160 20.97 -27.34 16.30
C ALA A 160 21.28 -26.05 17.06
N VAL A 161 20.24 -25.30 17.50
CA VAL A 161 20.40 -24.10 18.34
C VAL A 161 20.99 -24.47 19.70
N ALA A 162 20.52 -25.56 20.32
CA ALA A 162 21.05 -26.03 21.60
C ALA A 162 22.51 -26.47 21.49
N GLU A 163 22.90 -27.12 20.41
CA GLU A 163 24.27 -27.54 20.14
C GLU A 163 25.21 -26.34 19.99
N VAL A 164 24.84 -25.38 19.13
CA VAL A 164 25.66 -24.18 18.85
C VAL A 164 25.81 -23.30 20.10
N THR A 165 24.77 -23.22 20.95
CA THR A 165 24.83 -22.43 22.19
C THR A 165 25.55 -23.13 23.34
N SER A 166 25.66 -24.46 23.33
CA SER A 166 26.37 -25.25 24.37
C SER A 166 27.83 -25.48 24.00
N SER A 167 28.24 -25.30 22.79
CA SER A 167 29.63 -25.50 22.36
C SER A 167 30.55 -24.46 23.00
N GLU A 168 31.69 -24.92 23.53
CA GLU A 168 32.72 -24.02 24.09
C GLU A 168 33.37 -23.16 23.02
N SER A 169 33.55 -23.71 21.81
CA SER A 169 34.11 -23.00 20.65
C SER A 169 32.97 -22.62 19.68
N PRO A 170 32.86 -21.35 19.28
CA PRO A 170 31.91 -20.97 18.27
C PRO A 170 32.23 -21.64 16.92
N PRO A 171 31.24 -21.89 16.05
CA PRO A 171 31.49 -22.30 14.69
C PRO A 171 32.46 -21.32 13.98
N GLU A 172 33.25 -21.83 13.04
CA GLU A 172 34.09 -21.01 12.17
C GLU A 172 33.36 -20.75 10.84
N PRO A 173 32.60 -19.64 10.70
CA PRO A 173 31.86 -19.37 9.50
C PRO A 173 32.78 -18.97 8.34
N ILE A 174 32.33 -19.24 7.13
CA ILE A 174 33.02 -18.83 5.91
C ILE A 174 33.24 -17.31 5.92
N ARG A 175 34.45 -16.88 5.53
CA ARG A 175 34.80 -15.47 5.36
C ARG A 175 34.65 -15.06 3.90
N VAL A 176 33.90 -13.98 3.66
CA VAL A 176 33.79 -13.37 2.34
C VAL A 176 35.10 -12.68 2.00
N LYS A 177 35.68 -13.02 0.84
CA LYS A 177 36.90 -12.35 0.33
C LYS A 177 36.53 -11.01 -0.26
N LEU A 178 37.16 -9.96 0.24
CA LEU A 178 37.03 -8.58 -0.26
C LEU A 178 38.28 -8.17 -1.04
N PRO A 179 38.25 -7.09 -1.81
CA PRO A 179 39.46 -6.47 -2.36
C PRO A 179 40.49 -6.23 -1.24
N GLN A 180 41.76 -6.41 -1.56
CA GLN A 180 42.82 -6.45 -0.55
C GLN A 180 42.91 -5.15 0.26
N GLU A 181 42.73 -4.01 -0.38
CA GLU A 181 42.78 -2.69 0.25
C GLU A 181 41.63 -2.50 1.27
N ILE A 182 40.44 -2.98 0.94
CA ILE A 182 39.26 -2.93 1.84
C ILE A 182 39.44 -3.89 3.00
N GLU A 183 40.02 -5.09 2.75
CA GLU A 183 40.27 -6.09 3.78
C GLU A 183 41.32 -5.61 4.80
N GLU A 184 42.43 -5.03 4.34
CA GLU A 184 43.48 -4.49 5.20
C GLU A 184 42.96 -3.33 6.06
N ALA A 185 42.16 -2.43 5.49
CA ALA A 185 41.56 -1.32 6.23
C ALA A 185 40.52 -1.82 7.27
N ALA A 186 39.69 -2.81 6.88
CA ALA A 186 38.72 -3.40 7.79
C ALA A 186 39.37 -4.16 8.94
N ALA A 187 40.46 -4.89 8.68
CA ALA A 187 41.22 -5.57 9.71
C ALA A 187 41.86 -4.60 10.69
N GLY A 188 42.50 -3.53 10.18
CA GLY A 188 43.09 -2.49 11.03
C GLY A 188 42.07 -1.77 11.92
N LEU A 189 40.88 -1.49 11.38
CA LEU A 189 39.79 -0.88 12.13
C LEU A 189 39.18 -1.86 13.17
N ALA A 190 39.05 -3.14 12.82
CA ALA A 190 38.54 -4.15 13.73
C ALA A 190 39.47 -4.38 14.94
N GLU A 191 40.78 -4.32 14.74
CA GLU A 191 41.78 -4.38 15.83
C GLU A 191 41.62 -3.21 16.79
N LEU A 192 41.38 -1.98 16.27
CA LEU A 192 41.12 -0.80 17.10
C LEU A 192 39.82 -0.92 17.91
N MET A 193 38.81 -1.62 17.37
CA MET A 193 37.53 -1.84 18.04
C MET A 193 37.55 -2.99 19.07
N GLY A 194 38.67 -3.68 19.26
CA GLY A 194 38.84 -4.74 20.27
C GLY A 194 38.93 -6.15 19.73
N GLY A 195 39.16 -6.34 18.42
CA GLY A 195 39.51 -7.62 17.81
C GLY A 195 38.76 -8.00 16.53
N SER A 196 39.14 -9.14 15.97
CA SER A 196 38.65 -9.63 14.66
C SER A 196 37.16 -9.91 14.58
N THR A 197 36.47 -10.04 15.70
CA THR A 197 35.00 -10.18 15.80
C THR A 197 34.25 -8.92 15.36
N HIS A 198 34.91 -7.77 15.32
CA HIS A 198 34.31 -6.50 14.93
C HIS A 198 34.49 -6.15 13.44
N ARG A 199 35.04 -7.09 12.63
CA ARG A 199 35.27 -6.87 11.19
C ARG A 199 33.99 -6.43 10.43
N ALA A 200 32.85 -7.05 10.74
CA ALA A 200 31.59 -6.67 10.11
C ALA A 200 31.15 -5.24 10.47
N ALA A 201 31.35 -4.84 11.72
CA ALA A 201 31.09 -3.46 12.17
C ALA A 201 32.09 -2.48 11.55
N ALA A 202 33.37 -2.85 11.43
CA ALA A 202 34.39 -2.06 10.77
C ALA A 202 34.04 -1.77 9.29
N LEU A 203 33.58 -2.77 8.54
CA LEU A 203 33.11 -2.59 7.17
C LEU A 203 31.96 -1.58 7.08
N ARG A 204 31.01 -1.64 8.00
CA ARG A 204 29.86 -0.71 8.03
C ARG A 204 30.29 0.74 8.37
N LEU A 205 31.25 0.89 9.24
CA LEU A 205 31.83 2.21 9.54
C LEU A 205 32.51 2.84 8.31
N MET A 206 33.23 2.01 7.52
CA MET A 206 33.90 2.45 6.29
C MET A 206 32.94 2.84 5.16
N GLU A 207 31.73 2.27 5.14
CA GLU A 207 30.66 2.67 4.20
C GLU A 207 30.13 4.08 4.47
N GLY A 208 30.44 4.69 5.63
CA GLY A 208 30.06 6.06 5.97
C GLY A 208 28.60 6.21 6.40
N ASP A 209 27.93 5.12 6.84
CA ASP A 209 26.55 5.17 7.35
C ASP A 209 26.51 5.93 8.68
N ARG A 210 26.07 7.20 8.62
CA ARG A 210 25.97 8.07 9.80
C ARG A 210 25.06 7.49 10.89
N SER A 211 24.02 6.76 10.51
CA SER A 211 23.08 6.16 11.46
C SER A 211 23.74 5.01 12.24
N PHE A 212 24.59 4.24 11.57
CA PHE A 212 25.35 3.16 12.18
C PHE A 212 26.45 3.71 13.10
N ILE A 213 27.17 4.73 12.67
CA ILE A 213 28.22 5.39 13.45
C ILE A 213 27.64 5.92 14.78
N ALA A 214 26.52 6.65 14.71
CA ALA A 214 25.86 7.20 15.90
C ALA A 214 25.38 6.11 16.90
N GLU A 215 24.95 4.95 16.39
CA GLU A 215 24.53 3.83 17.25
C GLU A 215 25.74 3.08 17.83
N ALA A 216 26.81 2.91 17.06
CA ALA A 216 28.08 2.34 17.52
C ALA A 216 28.72 3.18 18.65
N GLU A 217 28.64 4.51 18.55
CA GLU A 217 29.08 5.43 19.62
C GLU A 217 28.26 5.27 20.91
N LYS A 218 26.94 5.15 20.81
CA LYS A 218 26.06 4.94 21.98
C LYS A 218 26.37 3.64 22.73
N HIS A 219 26.73 2.60 22.00
CA HIS A 219 27.08 1.30 22.56
C HIS A 219 28.57 1.18 22.95
N GLY A 220 29.34 2.27 22.80
CA GLY A 220 30.75 2.30 23.18
C GLY A 220 31.66 1.43 22.30
N ALA A 221 31.17 1.04 21.12
CA ALA A 221 31.93 0.24 20.15
C ALA A 221 32.98 1.09 19.39
N VAL A 222 32.84 2.40 19.41
CA VAL A 222 33.78 3.36 18.81
C VAL A 222 34.01 4.51 19.79
N SER A 223 35.27 4.85 20.07
CA SER A 223 35.61 6.00 20.90
C SER A 223 35.88 7.25 20.03
N VAL A 224 35.86 8.43 20.66
CA VAL A 224 36.17 9.71 19.96
C VAL A 224 37.59 9.70 19.39
N GLN A 225 38.54 9.01 20.04
CA GLN A 225 39.92 8.86 19.54
C GLN A 225 40.01 7.93 18.32
N ASP A 226 39.11 6.98 18.21
CA ASP A 226 39.03 6.08 17.04
C ASP A 226 38.41 6.81 15.83
N SER A 227 37.64 7.88 16.04
CA SER A 227 37.05 8.67 14.96
C SER A 227 38.09 9.44 14.11
N GLU A 228 39.19 9.88 14.71
CA GLU A 228 40.30 10.51 13.96
C GLU A 228 41.03 9.49 13.07
N ARG A 229 41.29 8.30 13.62
CA ARG A 229 41.91 7.19 12.85
C ARG A 229 40.98 6.65 11.78
N LEU A 230 39.69 6.60 12.06
CA LEU A 230 38.66 6.25 11.05
C LEU A 230 38.69 7.26 9.88
N ALA A 231 38.74 8.55 10.19
CA ALA A 231 38.83 9.61 9.18
C ALA A 231 40.12 9.48 8.32
N GLU A 232 41.26 9.17 8.95
CA GLU A 232 42.51 8.91 8.22
C GLU A 232 42.42 7.69 7.29
N LEU A 233 41.82 6.59 7.76
CA LEU A 233 41.63 5.39 6.95
C LEU A 233 40.68 5.63 5.79
N ILE A 234 39.58 6.34 6.00
CA ILE A 234 38.65 6.72 4.95
C ILE A 234 39.36 7.60 3.91
N THR A 235 40.16 8.60 4.35
CA THR A 235 40.93 9.47 3.43
C THR A 235 41.91 8.66 2.58
N ARG A 236 42.63 7.72 3.17
CA ARG A 236 43.54 6.82 2.41
C ARG A 236 42.81 5.96 1.38
N LEU A 237 41.62 5.46 1.73
CA LEU A 237 40.79 4.69 0.80
C LEU A 237 40.26 5.55 -0.34
N GLU A 238 39.87 6.79 -0.04
CA GLU A 238 39.46 7.77 -1.05
C GLU A 238 40.61 8.14 -2.00
N GLU A 239 41.83 8.34 -1.49
CA GLU A 239 43.04 8.52 -2.28
C GLU A 239 43.37 7.31 -3.16
N ALA A 240 43.06 6.09 -2.70
CA ALA A 240 43.17 4.85 -3.47
C ALA A 240 42.01 4.64 -4.47
N GLY A 241 41.04 5.57 -4.56
CA GLY A 241 39.90 5.52 -5.48
C GLY A 241 38.66 4.86 -4.93
N TYR A 242 38.64 4.50 -3.63
CA TYR A 242 37.47 3.90 -2.97
C TYR A 242 36.72 4.95 -2.17
N SER A 243 35.66 5.54 -2.73
CA SER A 243 34.68 6.32 -1.96
C SER A 243 33.78 5.41 -1.13
N GLY A 244 33.09 5.94 -0.11
CA GLY A 244 32.19 5.15 0.72
C GLY A 244 31.12 4.37 -0.07
N GLU A 245 30.60 4.93 -1.17
CA GLU A 245 29.70 4.22 -2.08
C GLU A 245 30.39 3.09 -2.83
N HIS A 246 31.61 3.28 -3.34
CA HIS A 246 32.39 2.24 -4.02
C HIS A 246 32.76 1.11 -3.07
N ILE A 247 33.06 1.39 -1.80
CA ILE A 247 33.30 0.38 -0.77
C ILE A 247 32.03 -0.45 -0.57
N ALA A 248 30.88 0.22 -0.38
CA ALA A 248 29.60 -0.44 -0.20
C ALA A 248 29.24 -1.35 -1.39
N ASP A 249 29.40 -0.86 -2.61
CA ASP A 249 29.11 -1.61 -3.83
C ASP A 249 30.06 -2.83 -3.98
N SER A 250 31.35 -2.67 -3.67
CA SER A 250 32.35 -3.76 -3.70
C SER A 250 32.04 -4.84 -2.65
N VAL A 251 31.65 -4.42 -1.45
CA VAL A 251 31.23 -5.34 -0.39
C VAL A 251 29.97 -6.11 -0.80
N ILE A 252 28.93 -5.43 -1.29
CA ILE A 252 27.68 -6.07 -1.76
C ILE A 252 27.97 -7.03 -2.90
N ALA A 253 28.78 -6.64 -3.88
CA ALA A 253 29.14 -7.49 -5.01
C ALA A 253 29.83 -8.79 -4.55
N SER A 254 30.76 -8.68 -3.60
CA SER A 254 31.50 -9.85 -3.05
C SER A 254 30.57 -10.80 -2.30
N TYR A 255 29.63 -10.28 -1.48
CA TYR A 255 28.61 -11.10 -0.80
C TYR A 255 27.67 -11.77 -1.80
N SER A 256 27.20 -11.04 -2.82
CA SER A 256 26.31 -11.57 -3.84
C SER A 256 26.98 -12.63 -4.71
N GLN A 257 28.25 -12.44 -5.05
CA GLN A 257 29.02 -13.42 -5.82
C GLN A 257 29.20 -14.73 -5.05
N LEU A 258 29.58 -14.66 -3.77
CA LEU A 258 29.73 -15.84 -2.92
C LEU A 258 28.38 -16.54 -2.68
N ALA A 259 27.30 -15.78 -2.50
CA ALA A 259 25.95 -16.33 -2.36
C ALA A 259 25.52 -17.11 -3.62
N ALA A 260 25.78 -16.56 -4.81
CA ALA A 260 25.52 -17.24 -6.09
C ALA A 260 26.37 -18.49 -6.28
N GLU A 261 27.65 -18.46 -5.90
CA GLU A 261 28.56 -19.62 -5.95
C GLU A 261 28.02 -20.74 -5.05
N ILE A 262 27.73 -20.45 -3.78
CA ILE A 262 27.21 -21.45 -2.84
C ILE A 262 25.87 -22.00 -3.34
N ALA A 263 24.93 -21.13 -3.74
CA ALA A 263 23.64 -21.55 -4.25
C ALA A 263 23.76 -22.46 -5.49
N GLY A 264 24.68 -22.14 -6.40
CA GLY A 264 24.96 -22.97 -7.58
C GLY A 264 25.48 -24.36 -7.27
N GLU A 265 26.15 -24.53 -6.11
CA GLU A 265 26.66 -25.80 -5.66
C GLU A 265 25.67 -26.68 -4.89
N VAL A 266 24.75 -26.05 -4.13
CA VAL A 266 23.85 -26.75 -3.19
C VAL A 266 22.43 -26.90 -3.71
N VAL A 267 22.02 -26.10 -4.71
CA VAL A 267 20.69 -26.17 -5.28
C VAL A 267 20.69 -26.98 -6.56
N THR A 268 19.87 -28.01 -6.60
CA THR A 268 19.65 -28.84 -7.80
C THR A 268 18.23 -28.71 -8.29
N TYR A 269 18.08 -28.67 -9.61
CA TYR A 269 16.79 -28.53 -10.28
C TYR A 269 16.46 -29.83 -11.03
N ALA A 270 15.28 -30.40 -10.79
CA ALA A 270 14.83 -31.65 -11.44
C ALA A 270 14.65 -31.50 -12.96
N SER A 271 14.51 -30.27 -13.47
CA SER A 271 14.44 -29.99 -14.91
C SER A 271 15.40 -28.86 -15.29
N ALA A 272 15.96 -28.92 -16.50
CA ALA A 272 16.83 -27.88 -17.03
C ALA A 272 16.21 -26.50 -17.19
N GLU A 273 14.87 -26.40 -17.09
CA GLU A 273 14.10 -25.16 -17.16
C GLU A 273 13.09 -25.04 -16.01
N PRO A 274 13.53 -24.75 -14.77
CA PRO A 274 12.61 -24.46 -13.69
C PRO A 274 11.80 -23.20 -14.06
N ASN A 275 10.47 -23.23 -13.75
CA ASN A 275 9.57 -22.09 -13.95
C ASN A 275 9.41 -21.59 -15.41
N ARG A 276 9.42 -22.49 -16.43
CA ARG A 276 9.16 -22.12 -17.84
C ARG A 276 7.85 -21.35 -18.03
N ARG A 277 6.79 -21.71 -17.27
CA ARG A 277 5.49 -21.02 -17.28
C ARG A 277 5.61 -19.61 -16.73
N ASP A 278 6.26 -19.43 -15.60
CA ASP A 278 6.41 -18.12 -14.96
C ASP A 278 7.25 -17.19 -15.84
N ARG A 279 8.35 -17.69 -16.41
CA ARG A 279 9.17 -16.93 -17.37
C ARG A 279 8.41 -16.54 -18.63
N PHE A 280 7.54 -17.42 -19.14
CA PHE A 280 6.70 -17.10 -20.29
C PHE A 280 5.70 -15.99 -19.93
N LEU A 281 5.02 -16.07 -18.77
CA LEU A 281 4.10 -15.05 -18.29
C LEU A 281 4.83 -13.73 -18.04
N ASP A 282 6.00 -13.77 -17.40
CA ASP A 282 6.81 -12.57 -17.15
C ASP A 282 7.28 -11.92 -18.44
N ARG A 283 7.63 -12.68 -19.49
CA ARG A 283 7.96 -12.14 -20.81
C ARG A 283 6.80 -11.33 -21.41
N ILE A 284 5.54 -11.74 -21.15
CA ILE A 284 4.36 -11.01 -21.62
C ILE A 284 4.09 -9.81 -20.73
N PHE A 285 4.07 -9.99 -19.40
CA PHE A 285 3.61 -8.97 -18.46
C PHE A 285 4.67 -7.92 -18.12
N LEU A 286 5.96 -8.21 -18.19
CA LEU A 286 7.05 -7.26 -17.90
C LEU A 286 7.56 -6.53 -19.15
N SER A 287 7.22 -6.98 -20.34
CA SER A 287 7.60 -6.29 -21.57
C SER A 287 6.85 -4.95 -21.70
N ARG A 288 7.55 -3.86 -22.01
CA ARG A 288 6.92 -2.55 -22.23
C ARG A 288 5.94 -2.54 -23.40
N THR A 289 6.17 -3.38 -24.40
CA THR A 289 5.33 -3.44 -25.62
C THR A 289 4.06 -4.26 -25.43
N THR A 290 4.08 -5.32 -24.63
CA THR A 290 2.93 -6.21 -24.40
C THR A 290 2.32 -6.03 -23.01
N GLY A 291 3.11 -5.74 -22.00
CA GLY A 291 2.66 -5.62 -20.60
C GLY A 291 1.73 -4.42 -20.38
N ILE A 292 2.04 -3.25 -20.95
CA ILE A 292 1.18 -2.06 -20.82
C ILE A 292 -0.18 -2.26 -21.51
N PRO A 293 -0.29 -2.73 -22.76
CA PRO A 293 -1.58 -3.04 -23.38
C PRO A 293 -2.38 -4.10 -22.61
N VAL A 294 -1.74 -5.18 -22.16
CA VAL A 294 -2.42 -6.23 -21.36
C VAL A 294 -2.93 -5.66 -20.04
N MET A 295 -2.14 -4.83 -19.37
CA MET A 295 -2.55 -4.13 -18.15
C MET A 295 -3.79 -3.27 -18.38
N LEU A 296 -3.81 -2.48 -19.46
CA LEU A 296 -4.96 -1.63 -19.80
C LEU A 296 -6.21 -2.46 -20.11
N VAL A 297 -6.08 -3.52 -20.92
CA VAL A 297 -7.21 -4.40 -21.27
C VAL A 297 -7.78 -5.08 -20.02
N LEU A 298 -6.91 -5.63 -19.15
CA LEU A 298 -7.36 -6.28 -17.93
C LEU A 298 -8.02 -5.29 -16.97
N PHE A 299 -7.45 -4.11 -16.83
CA PHE A 299 -8.03 -3.04 -16.02
C PHE A 299 -9.41 -2.61 -16.53
N LEU A 300 -9.54 -2.36 -17.83
CA LEU A 300 -10.82 -2.01 -18.45
C LEU A 300 -11.86 -3.13 -18.31
N LEU A 301 -11.43 -4.39 -18.43
CA LEU A 301 -12.29 -5.57 -18.22
C LEU A 301 -12.84 -5.61 -16.79
N ILE A 302 -11.99 -5.36 -15.78
CA ILE A 302 -12.41 -5.34 -14.37
C ILE A 302 -13.38 -4.18 -14.12
N MET A 303 -13.07 -2.99 -14.65
CA MET A 303 -13.97 -1.84 -14.53
C MET A 303 -15.32 -2.12 -15.20
N TRP A 304 -15.31 -2.65 -16.42
CA TRP A 304 -16.53 -3.03 -17.11
C TRP A 304 -17.35 -4.08 -16.34
N LEU A 305 -16.69 -5.13 -15.86
CA LEU A 305 -17.36 -6.19 -15.09
C LEU A 305 -17.94 -5.65 -13.77
N THR A 306 -17.23 -4.72 -13.13
CA THR A 306 -17.69 -4.06 -11.92
C THR A 306 -18.94 -3.22 -12.16
N VAL A 307 -18.92 -2.36 -13.17
CA VAL A 307 -20.04 -1.47 -13.49
C VAL A 307 -21.23 -2.26 -14.04
N ALA A 308 -21.01 -3.09 -15.06
CA ALA A 308 -22.07 -3.87 -15.69
C ALA A 308 -22.66 -4.93 -14.75
N GLY A 309 -21.81 -5.59 -13.96
CA GLY A 309 -22.21 -6.59 -13.00
C GLY A 309 -22.95 -6.05 -11.78
N ALA A 310 -22.70 -4.78 -11.41
CA ALA A 310 -23.34 -4.15 -10.27
C ALA A 310 -24.76 -3.66 -10.56
N ASN A 311 -25.09 -3.33 -11.81
CA ASN A 311 -26.37 -2.70 -12.17
C ASN A 311 -27.58 -3.49 -11.68
N TYR A 312 -27.67 -4.78 -12.02
CA TYR A 312 -28.81 -5.60 -11.62
C TYR A 312 -28.93 -5.79 -10.08
N PRO A 313 -27.87 -6.13 -9.34
CA PRO A 313 -27.93 -6.21 -7.88
C PRO A 313 -28.28 -4.86 -7.23
N SER A 314 -27.78 -3.73 -7.74
CA SER A 314 -28.10 -2.39 -7.24
C SER A 314 -29.57 -2.06 -7.41
N GLU A 315 -30.13 -2.32 -8.60
CA GLU A 315 -31.55 -2.10 -8.88
C GLU A 315 -32.45 -3.00 -7.99
N LEU A 316 -32.08 -4.27 -7.84
CA LEU A 316 -32.81 -5.19 -6.97
C LEU A 316 -32.81 -4.70 -5.51
N LEU A 317 -31.66 -4.24 -5.03
CA LEU A 317 -31.48 -3.76 -3.67
C LEU A 317 -32.27 -2.44 -3.46
N SER A 318 -32.24 -1.51 -4.42
CA SER A 318 -33.03 -0.29 -4.41
C SER A 318 -34.53 -0.59 -4.31
N ARG A 319 -35.06 -1.45 -5.18
CA ARG A 319 -36.47 -1.88 -5.14
C ARG A 319 -36.88 -2.54 -3.81
N LEU A 320 -35.95 -3.29 -3.20
CA LEU A 320 -36.21 -3.91 -1.88
C LEU A 320 -36.31 -2.86 -0.79
N PHE A 321 -35.40 -1.88 -0.79
CA PHE A 321 -35.39 -0.79 0.16
C PHE A 321 -36.56 0.17 -0.02
N ASP A 322 -36.98 0.44 -1.27
CA ASP A 322 -38.17 1.27 -1.55
C ASP A 322 -39.42 0.63 -0.94
N LYS A 323 -39.62 -0.69 -1.15
CA LYS A 323 -40.72 -1.41 -0.48
C LYS A 323 -40.63 -1.38 1.05
N GLY A 324 -39.40 -1.45 1.58
CA GLY A 324 -39.14 -1.31 3.02
C GLY A 324 -39.55 0.11 3.54
N GLY A 325 -39.22 1.15 2.77
CA GLY A 325 -39.62 2.51 3.05
C GLY A 325 -41.12 2.71 3.07
N ASP A 326 -41.85 2.18 2.05
CA ASP A 326 -43.30 2.22 1.96
C ASP A 326 -43.98 1.51 3.17
N LEU A 327 -43.38 0.40 3.61
CA LEU A 327 -43.87 -0.36 4.76
C LEU A 327 -43.66 0.41 6.07
N LEU A 328 -42.52 1.08 6.24
CA LEU A 328 -42.20 1.92 7.39
C LEU A 328 -43.12 3.16 7.41
N SER A 329 -43.32 3.83 6.25
CA SER A 329 -44.24 4.94 6.08
C SER A 329 -45.64 4.57 6.47
N SER A 330 -46.15 3.46 5.92
CA SER A 330 -47.50 2.93 6.26
C SER A 330 -47.61 2.60 7.75
N GLY A 331 -46.55 2.09 8.37
CA GLY A 331 -46.48 1.80 9.80
C GLY A 331 -46.57 3.08 10.65
N MET A 332 -45.86 4.14 10.28
CA MET A 332 -45.84 5.42 10.95
C MET A 332 -47.19 6.14 10.84
N HIS A 333 -47.81 6.12 9.67
CA HIS A 333 -49.18 6.66 9.48
C HIS A 333 -50.19 5.91 10.35
N ARG A 334 -50.14 4.60 10.46
CA ARG A 334 -51.01 3.81 11.35
C ARG A 334 -50.78 4.10 12.82
N ALA A 335 -49.54 4.43 13.19
CA ALA A 335 -49.18 4.82 14.55
C ALA A 335 -49.56 6.28 14.91
N GLY A 336 -50.07 7.06 13.93
CA GLY A 336 -50.42 8.46 14.13
C GLY A 336 -49.20 9.39 14.26
N ALA A 337 -48.11 9.04 13.69
CA ALA A 337 -46.89 9.86 13.69
C ALA A 337 -47.13 11.17 12.90
N PRO A 338 -46.60 12.30 13.33
CA PRO A 338 -46.72 13.56 12.60
C PRO A 338 -45.89 13.53 11.31
N ASP A 339 -46.37 14.18 10.23
CA ASP A 339 -45.77 14.16 8.89
C ASP A 339 -44.30 14.64 8.88
N TRP A 340 -43.93 15.58 9.75
CA TRP A 340 -42.57 16.06 9.86
C TRP A 340 -41.60 14.96 10.36
N LEU A 341 -42.08 14.08 11.25
CA LEU A 341 -41.25 12.98 11.78
C LEU A 341 -41.05 11.89 10.73
N GLU A 342 -42.09 11.60 9.94
CA GLU A 342 -41.96 10.72 8.78
C GLU A 342 -40.96 11.28 7.75
N GLY A 343 -41.09 12.54 7.40
CA GLY A 343 -40.16 13.21 6.49
C GLY A 343 -38.71 13.14 6.96
N VAL A 344 -38.46 13.41 8.24
CA VAL A 344 -37.08 13.30 8.80
C VAL A 344 -36.57 11.90 8.77
N LEU A 345 -37.34 10.91 9.25
CA LEU A 345 -36.84 9.55 9.42
C LEU A 345 -36.78 8.77 8.10
N ILE A 346 -37.84 8.92 7.28
CA ILE A 346 -37.94 8.12 6.04
C ILE A 346 -37.30 8.86 4.87
N GLU A 347 -37.76 10.08 4.56
CA GLU A 347 -37.23 10.81 3.39
C GLU A 347 -35.81 11.33 3.62
N GLY A 348 -35.49 11.78 4.84
CA GLY A 348 -34.14 12.26 5.18
C GLY A 348 -33.15 11.13 5.43
N ILE A 349 -33.33 10.36 6.50
CA ILE A 349 -32.32 9.42 6.96
C ILE A 349 -32.38 8.10 6.18
N TYR A 350 -33.55 7.43 6.16
CA TYR A 350 -33.70 6.11 5.60
C TYR A 350 -33.39 6.11 4.09
N ARG A 351 -33.99 6.99 3.32
CA ARG A 351 -33.84 7.07 1.86
C ARG A 351 -32.39 7.36 1.46
N THR A 352 -31.72 8.30 2.13
CA THR A 352 -30.30 8.59 1.89
C THR A 352 -29.41 7.39 2.21
N LEU A 353 -29.69 6.71 3.32
CA LEU A 353 -28.91 5.58 3.78
C LEU A 353 -29.06 4.37 2.85
N THR A 354 -30.27 4.06 2.46
CA THR A 354 -30.58 2.95 1.54
C THR A 354 -30.05 3.23 0.13
N TRP A 355 -30.10 4.47 -0.31
CA TRP A 355 -29.47 4.92 -1.56
C TRP A 355 -27.95 4.60 -1.55
N VAL A 356 -27.24 5.08 -0.54
CA VAL A 356 -25.80 4.83 -0.40
C VAL A 356 -25.47 3.34 -0.38
N ILE A 357 -26.27 2.55 0.34
CA ILE A 357 -26.07 1.08 0.40
C ILE A 357 -26.31 0.44 -0.97
N SER A 358 -27.40 0.76 -1.66
CA SER A 358 -27.78 0.13 -2.93
C SER A 358 -26.80 0.44 -4.06
N VAL A 359 -26.22 1.66 -4.05
CA VAL A 359 -25.28 2.09 -5.10
C VAL A 359 -23.84 1.66 -4.79
N MET A 360 -23.42 1.65 -3.52
CA MET A 360 -22.03 1.32 -3.16
C MET A 360 -21.75 -0.16 -2.97
N LEU A 361 -22.68 -0.92 -2.36
CA LEU A 361 -22.43 -2.30 -1.96
C LEU A 361 -22.13 -3.23 -3.16
N PRO A 362 -22.94 -3.28 -4.23
CA PRO A 362 -22.73 -4.24 -5.31
C PRO A 362 -21.41 -4.01 -6.10
N PRO A 363 -21.06 -2.78 -6.52
CA PRO A 363 -19.77 -2.55 -7.17
C PRO A 363 -18.57 -2.94 -6.29
N MET A 364 -18.63 -2.64 -5.00
CA MET A 364 -17.55 -2.99 -4.07
C MET A 364 -17.44 -4.50 -3.88
N ALA A 365 -18.58 -5.21 -3.80
CA ALA A 365 -18.63 -6.66 -3.66
C ALA A 365 -18.09 -7.41 -4.89
N ILE A 366 -18.05 -6.78 -6.05
CA ILE A 366 -17.45 -7.31 -7.28
C ILE A 366 -15.98 -6.91 -7.40
N PHE A 367 -15.68 -5.62 -7.24
CA PHE A 367 -14.36 -5.07 -7.45
C PHE A 367 -13.30 -5.62 -6.49
N PHE A 368 -13.60 -5.66 -5.17
CA PHE A 368 -12.59 -6.08 -4.20
C PHE A 368 -12.16 -7.54 -4.33
N PRO A 369 -13.07 -8.53 -4.52
CA PRO A 369 -12.64 -9.89 -4.80
C PRO A 369 -11.80 -10.03 -6.06
N LEU A 370 -12.17 -9.35 -7.16
CA LEU A 370 -11.41 -9.38 -8.41
C LEU A 370 -10.01 -8.80 -8.23
N PHE A 371 -9.91 -7.67 -7.53
CA PHE A 371 -8.63 -7.02 -7.27
C PHE A 371 -7.74 -7.87 -6.35
N THR A 372 -8.31 -8.42 -5.27
CA THR A 372 -7.57 -9.31 -4.35
C THR A 372 -7.14 -10.60 -5.06
N LEU A 373 -7.95 -11.10 -5.99
CA LEU A 373 -7.57 -12.26 -6.81
C LEU A 373 -6.32 -11.98 -7.65
N MET A 374 -6.24 -10.79 -8.27
CA MET A 374 -5.04 -10.37 -9.03
C MET A 374 -3.83 -10.17 -8.11
N GLU A 375 -4.05 -9.66 -6.89
CA GLU A 375 -3.02 -9.52 -5.87
C GLU A 375 -2.44 -10.89 -5.49
N ASP A 376 -3.30 -11.86 -5.15
CA ASP A 376 -2.90 -13.22 -4.77
C ASP A 376 -2.21 -13.98 -5.90
N MET A 377 -2.62 -13.76 -7.15
CA MET A 377 -1.95 -14.31 -8.34
C MET A 377 -0.55 -13.74 -8.58
N GLY A 378 -0.17 -12.67 -7.88
CA GLY A 378 1.12 -11.99 -8.06
C GLY A 378 1.18 -11.06 -9.28
N TYR A 379 0.04 -10.70 -9.90
CA TYR A 379 0.00 -9.82 -11.06
C TYR A 379 0.25 -8.34 -10.71
N LEU A 380 -0.26 -7.87 -9.56
CA LEU A 380 -0.11 -6.46 -9.16
C LEU A 380 1.34 -5.99 -9.00
N PRO A 381 2.28 -6.80 -8.45
CA PRO A 381 3.70 -6.42 -8.43
C PRO A 381 4.29 -6.18 -9.82
N ARG A 382 3.82 -6.89 -10.87
CA ARG A 382 4.27 -6.68 -12.27
C ARG A 382 3.80 -5.34 -12.81
N ILE A 383 2.58 -4.91 -12.45
CA ILE A 383 2.08 -3.56 -12.76
C ILE A 383 2.98 -2.50 -12.13
N ALA A 384 3.28 -2.65 -10.83
CA ALA A 384 4.15 -1.72 -10.12
C ALA A 384 5.53 -1.63 -10.76
N PHE A 385 6.11 -2.77 -11.16
CA PHE A 385 7.41 -2.82 -11.84
C PHE A 385 7.41 -2.04 -13.16
N ASN A 386 6.39 -2.26 -14.01
CA ASN A 386 6.30 -1.58 -15.31
C ASN A 386 6.16 -0.05 -15.18
N LEU A 387 5.50 0.42 -14.13
CA LEU A 387 5.23 1.84 -13.90
C LEU A 387 6.25 2.52 -12.98
N ASP A 388 7.16 1.76 -12.36
CA ASP A 388 8.11 2.27 -11.37
C ASP A 388 8.98 3.43 -11.92
N GLY A 389 9.45 3.32 -13.15
CA GLY A 389 10.21 4.39 -13.81
C GLY A 389 9.44 5.71 -13.92
N CYS A 390 8.13 5.66 -14.21
CA CYS A 390 7.28 6.85 -14.30
C CYS A 390 7.08 7.50 -12.93
N PHE A 391 6.82 6.68 -11.90
CA PHE A 391 6.61 7.19 -10.54
C PHE A 391 7.89 7.69 -9.90
N LYS A 392 9.04 7.06 -10.15
CA LYS A 392 10.36 7.57 -9.70
C LYS A 392 10.67 8.97 -10.24
N CYS A 393 10.35 9.24 -11.50
CA CYS A 393 10.48 10.59 -12.07
C CYS A 393 9.62 11.64 -11.34
N ALA A 394 8.51 11.20 -10.71
CA ALA A 394 7.64 12.03 -9.89
C ALA A 394 8.05 12.06 -8.40
N GLY A 395 9.16 11.42 -8.01
CA GLY A 395 9.63 11.36 -6.63
C GLY A 395 8.83 10.42 -5.74
N ALA A 396 8.19 9.41 -6.34
CA ALA A 396 7.37 8.38 -5.70
C ALA A 396 7.81 6.98 -6.15
N CYS A 397 7.25 5.91 -5.59
CA CYS A 397 7.59 4.53 -5.95
C CYS A 397 6.51 3.85 -6.81
N GLY A 398 6.90 2.82 -7.55
CA GLY A 398 5.98 2.04 -8.40
C GLY A 398 4.83 1.38 -7.64
N LYS A 399 4.96 1.11 -6.34
CA LYS A 399 3.88 0.61 -5.50
C LYS A 399 2.69 1.58 -5.43
N GLN A 400 2.92 2.89 -5.65
CA GLN A 400 1.85 3.89 -5.75
C GLN A 400 0.88 3.60 -6.91
N ALA A 401 1.34 2.99 -8.00
CA ALA A 401 0.47 2.57 -9.10
C ALA A 401 -0.58 1.54 -8.65
N ILE A 402 -0.21 0.62 -7.75
CA ILE A 402 -1.14 -0.37 -7.18
C ILE A 402 -2.20 0.34 -6.35
N THR A 403 -1.78 1.23 -5.44
CA THR A 403 -2.71 1.96 -4.55
C THR A 403 -3.63 2.88 -5.33
N MET A 404 -3.13 3.51 -6.41
CA MET A 404 -3.92 4.30 -7.34
C MET A 404 -4.95 3.43 -8.09
N SER A 405 -4.57 2.23 -8.53
CA SER A 405 -5.51 1.29 -9.17
C SER A 405 -6.61 0.84 -8.20
N MET A 406 -6.30 0.63 -6.92
CA MET A 406 -7.29 0.39 -5.86
C MET A 406 -8.20 1.61 -5.66
N GLY A 407 -7.64 2.82 -5.76
CA GLY A 407 -8.35 4.10 -5.65
C GLY A 407 -9.43 4.28 -6.71
N LEU A 408 -9.23 3.76 -7.94
CA LEU A 408 -10.24 3.75 -9.01
C LEU A 408 -11.50 2.95 -8.61
N GLY A 409 -11.35 1.91 -7.80
CA GLY A 409 -12.51 1.25 -7.19
C GLY A 409 -13.08 2.04 -6.01
N CYS A 410 -12.23 2.34 -5.03
CA CYS A 410 -12.59 3.11 -3.84
C CYS A 410 -11.37 3.82 -3.26
N ASN A 411 -11.39 5.14 -3.16
CA ASN A 411 -10.28 5.93 -2.63
C ASN A 411 -9.94 5.55 -1.17
N ALA A 412 -10.91 5.23 -0.33
CA ALA A 412 -10.65 4.78 1.04
C ALA A 412 -9.84 3.47 1.08
N CYS A 413 -10.09 2.56 0.14
CA CYS A 413 -9.32 1.32 0.01
C CYS A 413 -7.93 1.58 -0.58
N GLY A 414 -7.81 2.50 -1.55
CA GLY A 414 -6.52 2.94 -2.07
C GLY A 414 -5.63 3.50 -0.96
N VAL A 415 -6.19 4.36 -0.08
CA VAL A 415 -5.49 4.91 1.09
C VAL A 415 -5.04 3.79 2.05
N THR A 416 -5.92 2.84 2.38
CA THR A 416 -5.52 1.68 3.22
C THR A 416 -4.46 0.83 2.53
N GLY A 417 -4.54 0.69 1.20
CA GLY A 417 -3.56 -0.01 0.37
C GLY A 417 -2.16 0.62 0.42
N CYS A 418 -2.04 1.92 0.75
CA CYS A 418 -0.74 2.59 0.86
C CYS A 418 0.17 2.00 1.94
N ARG A 419 -0.34 1.13 2.82
CA ARG A 419 0.46 0.37 3.79
C ARG A 419 1.50 -0.54 3.14
N ILE A 420 1.33 -0.92 1.86
CA ILE A 420 2.33 -1.70 1.11
C ILE A 420 3.59 -0.91 0.76
N ILE A 421 3.55 0.43 0.92
CA ILE A 421 4.67 1.32 0.65
C ILE A 421 5.51 1.43 1.91
N ASP A 422 6.75 0.99 1.83
CA ASP A 422 7.66 0.89 2.99
C ASP A 422 8.10 2.27 3.48
N SER A 423 8.47 3.17 2.57
CA SER A 423 8.91 4.53 2.90
C SER A 423 7.76 5.36 3.48
N PRO A 424 7.83 5.86 4.73
CA PRO A 424 6.80 6.71 5.33
C PRO A 424 6.50 7.98 4.51
N ARG A 425 7.55 8.56 3.89
CA ARG A 425 7.45 9.74 3.03
C ARG A 425 6.62 9.43 1.76
N GLU A 426 6.98 8.37 1.05
CA GLU A 426 6.30 7.96 -0.19
C GLU A 426 4.88 7.47 0.09
N ARG A 427 4.69 6.78 1.22
CA ARG A 427 3.36 6.39 1.71
C ARG A 427 2.46 7.60 1.91
N LEU A 428 2.98 8.66 2.52
CA LEU A 428 2.22 9.90 2.74
C LEU A 428 1.91 10.61 1.43
N ILE A 429 2.86 10.68 0.47
CA ILE A 429 2.60 11.21 -0.88
C ILE A 429 1.47 10.40 -1.55
N ALA A 430 1.53 9.08 -1.51
CA ALA A 430 0.51 8.21 -2.09
C ALA A 430 -0.87 8.41 -1.44
N VAL A 431 -0.93 8.55 -0.11
CA VAL A 431 -2.17 8.84 0.65
C VAL A 431 -2.80 10.17 0.22
N LEU A 432 -1.99 11.24 0.12
CA LEU A 432 -2.47 12.58 -0.22
C LEU A 432 -2.93 12.71 -1.67
N THR A 433 -2.31 11.96 -2.58
CA THR A 433 -2.61 12.04 -4.02
C THR A 433 -3.62 11.01 -4.51
N ASN A 434 -3.99 10.02 -3.68
CA ASN A 434 -4.87 8.93 -4.08
C ASN A 434 -6.26 9.40 -4.52
N SER A 435 -6.77 10.52 -3.96
CA SER A 435 -8.08 11.10 -4.29
C SER A 435 -8.13 11.83 -5.64
N LEU A 436 -7.00 12.06 -6.29
CA LEU A 436 -6.93 12.67 -7.62
C LEU A 436 -7.35 11.73 -8.75
N VAL A 437 -7.46 10.44 -8.45
CA VAL A 437 -8.01 9.44 -9.36
C VAL A 437 -9.50 9.25 -9.08
N PRO A 438 -10.38 9.19 -10.11
CA PRO A 438 -11.81 9.05 -9.90
C PRO A 438 -12.12 7.67 -9.31
N CYS A 439 -12.88 7.63 -8.23
CA CYS A 439 -13.40 6.39 -7.69
C CYS A 439 -14.71 5.99 -8.40
N ASN A 440 -15.17 4.75 -8.14
CA ASN A 440 -16.40 4.23 -8.74
C ASN A 440 -17.61 5.16 -8.52
N GLY A 441 -17.70 5.84 -7.38
CA GLY A 441 -18.79 6.78 -7.08
C GLY A 441 -18.76 8.08 -7.91
N ARG A 442 -17.66 8.41 -8.55
CA ARG A 442 -17.57 9.55 -9.48
C ARG A 442 -17.94 9.19 -10.91
N PHE A 443 -17.82 7.91 -11.29
CA PHE A 443 -18.09 7.47 -12.68
C PHE A 443 -19.51 7.74 -13.14
N PRO A 444 -20.59 7.51 -12.38
CA PRO A 444 -21.95 7.82 -12.82
C PRO A 444 -22.10 9.26 -13.28
N THR A 445 -21.61 10.22 -12.48
CA THR A 445 -21.64 11.65 -12.82
C THR A 445 -20.81 11.96 -14.07
N ILE A 446 -19.59 11.42 -14.18
CA ILE A 446 -18.71 11.62 -15.34
C ILE A 446 -19.35 11.07 -16.61
N ILE A 447 -19.87 9.84 -16.56
CA ILE A 447 -20.50 9.19 -17.71
C ILE A 447 -21.77 9.94 -18.13
N ALA A 448 -22.61 10.36 -17.18
CA ALA A 448 -23.84 11.12 -17.44
C ALA A 448 -23.52 12.44 -18.17
N VAL A 449 -22.57 13.22 -17.66
CA VAL A 449 -22.19 14.51 -18.27
C VAL A 449 -21.59 14.31 -19.66
N ILE A 450 -20.69 13.33 -19.84
CA ILE A 450 -20.10 13.03 -21.16
C ILE A 450 -21.19 12.63 -22.16
N THR A 451 -22.11 11.77 -21.74
CA THR A 451 -23.18 11.26 -22.62
C THR A 451 -24.13 12.39 -23.04
N MET A 452 -24.51 13.28 -22.12
CA MET A 452 -25.46 14.35 -22.38
C MET A 452 -24.88 15.50 -23.21
N PHE A 453 -23.65 15.93 -22.94
CA PHE A 453 -23.12 17.18 -23.50
C PHE A 453 -22.01 16.99 -24.52
N ILE A 454 -21.19 15.94 -24.43
CA ILE A 454 -20.04 15.73 -25.32
C ILE A 454 -20.42 14.80 -26.51
N ALA A 455 -21.22 13.79 -26.26
CA ALA A 455 -21.53 12.75 -27.21
C ALA A 455 -23.05 12.64 -27.53
N ALA A 456 -23.72 13.74 -27.56
CA ALA A 456 -25.18 13.84 -27.73
C ALA A 456 -25.73 13.38 -29.11
N SER A 457 -24.87 13.25 -30.10
CA SER A 457 -25.26 12.90 -31.47
C SER A 457 -25.31 11.39 -31.71
N GLY A 458 -26.28 10.66 -31.34
CA GLY A 458 -26.40 9.18 -31.45
C GLY A 458 -25.66 8.52 -32.63
N GLY A 459 -25.23 7.27 -32.46
CA GLY A 459 -24.55 6.48 -33.47
C GLY A 459 -23.22 5.85 -33.03
N ALA A 460 -22.53 5.16 -33.93
CA ALA A 460 -21.26 4.49 -33.64
C ALA A 460 -20.14 5.48 -33.29
N PHE A 461 -20.10 6.64 -33.92
CA PHE A 461 -19.14 7.71 -33.68
C PHE A 461 -19.31 8.31 -32.28
N SER A 462 -20.53 8.49 -31.79
CA SER A 462 -20.83 8.95 -30.44
C SER A 462 -20.26 8.02 -29.37
N ARG A 463 -20.37 6.70 -29.57
CA ARG A 463 -19.79 5.71 -28.61
C ARG A 463 -18.27 5.77 -28.56
N VAL A 464 -17.61 5.96 -29.69
CA VAL A 464 -16.16 6.14 -29.76
C VAL A 464 -15.74 7.43 -29.04
N LEU A 465 -16.50 8.53 -29.24
CA LEU A 465 -16.24 9.81 -28.61
C LEU A 465 -16.45 9.73 -27.07
N GLN A 466 -17.49 9.02 -26.61
CA GLN A 466 -17.72 8.74 -25.16
C GLN A 466 -16.54 8.00 -24.55
N GLY A 467 -16.10 6.90 -25.18
CA GLY A 467 -14.95 6.13 -24.72
C GLY A 467 -13.66 6.95 -24.71
N GLY A 468 -13.43 7.76 -25.75
CA GLY A 468 -12.28 8.66 -25.83
C GLY A 468 -12.30 9.75 -24.76
N ALA A 469 -13.44 10.38 -24.50
CA ALA A 469 -13.61 11.38 -23.47
C ALA A 469 -13.39 10.79 -22.06
N LEU A 470 -13.95 9.61 -21.79
CA LEU A 470 -13.72 8.92 -20.53
C LEU A 470 -12.24 8.54 -20.35
N GLY A 471 -11.59 8.05 -21.40
CA GLY A 471 -10.16 7.76 -21.40
C GLY A 471 -9.30 9.00 -21.11
N LEU A 472 -9.65 10.15 -21.68
CA LEU A 472 -8.98 11.42 -21.46
C LEU A 472 -9.15 11.90 -20.00
N VAL A 473 -10.35 11.74 -19.44
CA VAL A 473 -10.64 12.05 -18.04
C VAL A 473 -9.79 11.17 -17.09
N LEU A 474 -9.70 9.87 -17.35
CA LEU A 474 -8.87 8.96 -16.55
C LEU A 474 -7.39 9.33 -16.67
N LEU A 475 -6.91 9.61 -17.87
CA LEU A 475 -5.52 10.01 -18.11
C LEU A 475 -5.18 11.31 -17.38
N SER A 476 -6.11 12.28 -17.36
CA SER A 476 -5.93 13.54 -16.62
C SER A 476 -5.76 13.30 -15.11
N GLY A 477 -6.49 12.35 -14.53
CA GLY A 477 -6.33 11.94 -13.14
C GLY A 477 -4.95 11.35 -12.84
N VAL A 478 -4.46 10.46 -13.72
CA VAL A 478 -3.11 9.87 -13.58
C VAL A 478 -2.03 10.96 -13.70
N LEU A 479 -2.12 11.84 -14.70
CA LEU A 479 -1.18 12.94 -14.90
C LEU A 479 -1.17 13.90 -13.70
N MET A 480 -2.34 14.25 -13.17
CA MET A 480 -2.45 15.09 -11.99
C MET A 480 -1.85 14.42 -10.76
N THR A 481 -2.03 13.11 -10.59
CA THR A 481 -1.41 12.34 -9.50
C THR A 481 0.11 12.42 -9.58
N LEU A 482 0.70 12.21 -10.75
CA LEU A 482 2.15 12.32 -10.96
C LEU A 482 2.66 13.75 -10.71
N LEU A 483 1.94 14.75 -11.22
CA LEU A 483 2.28 16.17 -11.02
C LEU A 483 2.27 16.56 -9.55
N MET A 484 1.22 16.19 -8.83
CA MET A 484 1.08 16.47 -7.40
C MET A 484 2.07 15.68 -6.55
N SER A 485 2.38 14.43 -6.91
CA SER A 485 3.45 13.65 -6.27
C SER A 485 4.79 14.36 -6.42
N LYS A 486 5.11 14.87 -7.62
CA LYS A 486 6.33 15.65 -7.85
C LYS A 486 6.33 16.96 -7.07
N LEU A 487 5.21 17.68 -7.06
CA LEU A 487 5.09 18.93 -6.30
C LEU A 487 5.30 18.69 -4.80
N LEU A 488 4.66 17.68 -4.23
CA LEU A 488 4.82 17.33 -2.81
C LEU A 488 6.26 16.89 -2.50
N SER A 489 6.88 16.09 -3.38
CA SER A 489 8.25 15.59 -3.18
C SER A 489 9.31 16.69 -3.26
N THR A 490 9.05 17.78 -3.97
CA THR A 490 9.98 18.93 -4.09
C THR A 490 9.71 20.04 -3.08
N THR A 491 8.52 20.09 -2.49
CA THR A 491 8.11 21.17 -1.57
C THR A 491 8.05 20.71 -0.12
N ILE A 492 6.95 20.06 0.28
CA ILE A 492 6.61 19.74 1.68
C ILE A 492 7.33 18.47 2.13
N LEU A 493 7.37 17.44 1.27
CA LEU A 493 7.89 16.10 1.57
C LEU A 493 9.21 15.87 0.81
N ARG A 494 10.19 16.77 1.01
CA ARG A 494 11.50 16.68 0.37
C ARG A 494 12.25 15.42 0.80
N GLY A 495 13.01 14.84 -0.12
CA GLY A 495 13.87 13.68 0.11
C GLY A 495 14.07 12.88 -1.18
N GLU A 496 15.05 11.99 -1.18
CA GLU A 496 15.31 11.11 -2.31
C GLU A 496 14.29 9.97 -2.34
N PRO A 497 13.92 9.46 -3.53
CA PRO A 497 13.09 8.26 -3.66
C PRO A 497 13.82 7.08 -3.03
N SER A 498 13.06 6.16 -2.43
CA SER A 498 13.62 4.93 -1.89
C SER A 498 14.27 4.09 -3.00
N SER A 499 15.48 3.58 -2.74
CA SER A 499 16.23 2.71 -3.65
C SER A 499 15.71 1.26 -3.66
N TYR A 500 14.47 1.05 -3.20
CA TYR A 500 13.89 -0.28 -3.03
C TYR A 500 13.78 -1.03 -4.35
N THR A 501 14.39 -2.21 -4.43
CA THR A 501 14.21 -3.14 -5.54
C THR A 501 12.88 -3.85 -5.41
N LEU A 502 11.98 -3.61 -6.37
CA LEU A 502 10.67 -4.25 -6.39
C LEU A 502 10.82 -5.76 -6.63
N GLU A 503 10.45 -6.55 -5.64
CA GLU A 503 10.45 -8.00 -5.76
C GLU A 503 9.22 -8.49 -6.48
N LEU A 504 9.44 -9.41 -7.43
CA LEU A 504 8.38 -10.09 -8.14
C LEU A 504 8.10 -11.45 -7.46
N PRO A 505 7.02 -11.56 -6.67
CA PRO A 505 6.67 -12.84 -6.08
C PRO A 505 6.31 -13.85 -7.17
N PRO A 506 6.53 -15.16 -6.95
CA PRO A 506 6.13 -16.21 -7.89
C PRO A 506 4.61 -16.19 -8.10
N TYR A 507 4.17 -16.64 -9.28
CA TYR A 507 2.74 -16.80 -9.55
C TYR A 507 2.17 -17.92 -8.66
N ARG A 508 1.07 -17.63 -7.99
CA ARG A 508 0.36 -18.57 -7.11
C ARG A 508 -1.05 -18.81 -7.61
N CYS A 509 -1.54 -20.04 -7.45
CA CYS A 509 -2.96 -20.32 -7.68
C CYS A 509 -3.77 -19.74 -6.53
N PRO A 510 -4.69 -18.79 -6.79
CA PRO A 510 -5.44 -18.11 -5.74
C PRO A 510 -6.43 -19.06 -5.07
N GLN A 511 -6.62 -18.90 -3.76
CA GLN A 511 -7.63 -19.65 -2.99
C GLN A 511 -8.96 -18.89 -3.06
N VAL A 512 -9.68 -19.05 -4.19
CA VAL A 512 -10.87 -18.27 -4.55
C VAL A 512 -11.89 -18.15 -3.41
N GLY A 513 -12.22 -19.23 -2.73
CA GLY A 513 -13.20 -19.22 -1.63
C GLY A 513 -12.76 -18.36 -0.44
N LYS A 514 -11.50 -18.46 -0.01
CA LYS A 514 -10.96 -17.63 1.10
C LYS A 514 -10.84 -16.16 0.71
N VAL A 515 -10.43 -15.92 -0.53
CA VAL A 515 -10.31 -14.55 -1.08
C VAL A 515 -11.69 -13.88 -1.11
N LEU A 516 -12.72 -14.56 -1.61
CA LEU A 516 -14.09 -14.04 -1.65
C LEU A 516 -14.60 -13.66 -0.25
N VAL A 517 -14.53 -14.59 0.70
CA VAL A 517 -15.04 -14.37 2.06
C VAL A 517 -14.28 -13.21 2.73
N ARG A 518 -12.94 -13.22 2.66
CA ARG A 518 -12.11 -12.20 3.28
C ARG A 518 -12.33 -10.81 2.67
N SER A 519 -12.41 -10.72 1.34
CA SER A 519 -12.66 -9.44 0.65
C SER A 519 -14.02 -8.86 0.98
N LEU A 520 -15.07 -9.73 1.08
CA LEU A 520 -16.41 -9.27 1.39
C LEU A 520 -16.53 -8.80 2.84
N LEU A 521 -16.01 -9.58 3.80
CA LEU A 521 -16.13 -9.26 5.23
C LEU A 521 -15.19 -8.13 5.65
N ASP A 522 -13.90 -8.24 5.33
CA ASP A 522 -12.89 -7.33 5.89
C ASP A 522 -12.82 -5.99 5.15
N ARG A 523 -13.14 -5.96 3.85
CA ARG A 523 -13.04 -4.73 3.04
C ARG A 523 -14.41 -4.12 2.77
N THR A 524 -15.37 -4.88 2.23
CA THR A 524 -16.67 -4.32 1.78
C THR A 524 -17.53 -3.87 2.95
N ILE A 525 -17.78 -4.73 3.95
CA ILE A 525 -18.65 -4.41 5.09
C ILE A 525 -18.07 -3.26 5.93
N PHE A 526 -16.75 -3.26 6.10
CA PHE A 526 -16.08 -2.24 6.91
C PHE A 526 -16.14 -0.84 6.29
N VAL A 527 -15.97 -0.73 4.97
CA VAL A 527 -16.08 0.55 4.24
C VAL A 527 -17.53 0.99 4.19
N LEU A 528 -18.47 0.06 3.94
CA LEU A 528 -19.91 0.36 3.94
C LEU A 528 -20.38 0.88 5.30
N GLY A 529 -19.96 0.28 6.41
CA GLY A 529 -20.28 0.75 7.76
C GLY A 529 -19.88 2.22 7.99
N ARG A 530 -18.69 2.60 7.54
CA ARG A 530 -18.24 4.00 7.60
C ARG A 530 -19.05 4.94 6.70
N ALA A 531 -19.42 4.48 5.51
CA ALA A 531 -20.27 5.26 4.62
C ALA A 531 -21.64 5.52 5.24
N CYS A 532 -22.26 4.50 5.86
CA CYS A 532 -23.54 4.62 6.55
C CYS A 532 -23.49 5.59 7.74
N THR A 533 -22.41 5.59 8.53
CA THR A 533 -22.27 6.53 9.67
C THR A 533 -22.16 7.98 9.22
N ALA A 534 -21.65 8.25 8.02
CA ALA A 534 -21.59 9.58 7.45
C ALA A 534 -22.88 9.95 6.71
N ALA A 535 -23.53 9.00 6.04
CA ALA A 535 -24.71 9.25 5.23
C ALA A 535 -25.97 9.61 6.06
N ALA A 536 -26.16 8.97 7.21
CA ALA A 536 -27.35 9.19 8.03
C ALA A 536 -27.49 10.65 8.54
N PRO A 537 -26.49 11.28 9.19
CA PRO A 537 -26.60 12.68 9.61
C PRO A 537 -26.68 13.64 8.43
N CYS A 538 -26.04 13.30 7.31
CA CYS A 538 -26.10 14.14 6.12
C CYS A 538 -27.48 14.09 5.45
N GLY A 539 -28.12 12.92 5.38
CA GLY A 539 -29.48 12.79 4.89
C GLY A 539 -30.46 13.64 5.70
N LEU A 540 -30.28 13.68 7.03
CA LEU A 540 -31.02 14.56 7.90
C LEU A 540 -30.79 16.06 7.55
N LEU A 541 -29.52 16.45 7.36
CA LEU A 541 -29.15 17.82 6.99
C LEU A 541 -29.74 18.21 5.62
N ILE A 542 -29.65 17.34 4.62
CA ILE A 542 -30.21 17.55 3.29
C ILE A 542 -31.70 17.76 3.38
N TRP A 543 -32.43 16.91 4.11
CA TRP A 543 -33.88 17.04 4.29
C TRP A 543 -34.24 18.36 4.99
N LEU A 544 -33.54 18.74 6.04
CA LEU A 544 -33.76 20.02 6.75
C LEU A 544 -33.56 21.21 5.80
N MET A 545 -32.50 21.22 5.01
CA MET A 545 -32.22 22.30 4.07
C MET A 545 -33.24 22.37 2.94
N ALA A 546 -33.81 21.26 2.50
CA ALA A 546 -34.84 21.23 1.46
C ALA A 546 -36.23 21.63 1.95
N ASN A 547 -36.55 21.32 3.20
CA ASN A 547 -37.92 21.47 3.72
C ASN A 547 -38.12 22.68 4.66
N VAL A 548 -37.06 23.16 5.32
CA VAL A 548 -37.15 24.38 6.17
C VAL A 548 -37.13 25.63 5.29
N ARG A 549 -38.14 26.48 5.44
CA ARG A 549 -38.26 27.74 4.70
C ARG A 549 -38.04 28.94 5.63
N ILE A 550 -37.22 29.87 5.18
CA ILE A 550 -36.99 31.16 5.81
C ILE A 550 -37.39 32.26 4.83
N SER A 551 -38.29 33.13 5.22
CA SER A 551 -38.79 34.23 4.36
C SER A 551 -39.43 33.78 3.03
N GLY A 552 -39.94 32.54 2.98
CA GLY A 552 -40.57 31.96 1.77
C GLY A 552 -39.67 31.10 0.90
N GLU A 553 -38.38 31.18 1.08
CA GLU A 553 -37.38 30.38 0.36
C GLU A 553 -36.86 29.23 1.22
N THR A 554 -36.42 28.13 0.56
CA THR A 554 -35.78 26.99 1.25
C THR A 554 -34.38 27.38 1.70
N LEU A 555 -33.89 26.78 2.80
CA LEU A 555 -32.49 26.94 3.21
C LEU A 555 -31.51 26.49 2.11
N LEU A 556 -31.91 25.53 1.29
CA LEU A 556 -31.13 25.02 0.16
C LEU A 556 -30.97 26.12 -0.90
N SER A 557 -32.04 26.84 -1.27
CA SER A 557 -31.95 27.92 -2.27
C SER A 557 -31.13 29.11 -1.75
N LEU A 558 -31.27 29.45 -0.47
CA LEU A 558 -30.47 30.50 0.16
C LEU A 558 -28.99 30.17 0.18
N ALA A 559 -28.63 28.91 0.53
CA ALA A 559 -27.25 28.46 0.55
C ALA A 559 -26.67 28.40 -0.85
N ALA A 560 -27.45 27.95 -1.84
CA ALA A 560 -27.03 27.93 -3.25
C ALA A 560 -26.78 29.37 -3.76
N GLY A 561 -27.68 30.30 -3.46
CA GLY A 561 -27.51 31.73 -3.80
C GLY A 561 -26.26 32.36 -3.18
N ALA A 562 -25.89 31.96 -1.95
CA ALA A 562 -24.67 32.44 -1.31
C ALA A 562 -23.39 31.89 -1.96
N LEU A 563 -23.44 30.69 -2.54
CA LEU A 563 -22.32 30.06 -3.24
C LEU A 563 -22.22 30.47 -4.73
N ASP A 564 -23.27 31.06 -5.28
CA ASP A 564 -23.36 31.37 -6.70
C ASP A 564 -22.22 32.26 -7.23
N PRO A 565 -21.76 33.34 -6.53
CA PRO A 565 -20.60 34.12 -6.99
C PRO A 565 -19.31 33.29 -7.16
N ALA A 566 -19.10 32.32 -6.27
CA ALA A 566 -17.95 31.43 -6.37
C ALA A 566 -18.13 30.39 -7.50
N GLY A 567 -19.38 29.91 -7.67
CA GLY A 567 -19.75 29.00 -8.78
C GLY A 567 -19.50 29.64 -10.14
N GLN A 568 -19.99 30.85 -10.35
CA GLN A 568 -19.83 31.58 -11.61
C GLN A 568 -18.36 31.81 -12.00
N LEU A 569 -17.48 32.09 -11.01
CA LEU A 569 -16.04 32.18 -11.26
C LEU A 569 -15.45 30.87 -11.81
N MET A 570 -15.99 29.75 -11.37
CA MET A 570 -15.55 28.40 -11.78
C MET A 570 -16.28 27.87 -13.03
N GLY A 571 -17.22 28.66 -13.64
CA GLY A 571 -18.08 28.19 -14.72
C GLY A 571 -19.14 27.18 -14.28
N LEU A 572 -19.49 27.20 -13.00
CA LEU A 572 -20.53 26.40 -12.34
C LEU A 572 -21.61 27.34 -11.78
N ASP A 573 -22.63 26.79 -11.14
CA ASP A 573 -23.59 27.56 -10.35
C ASP A 573 -23.50 27.20 -8.85
N GLY A 574 -24.20 27.97 -8.03
CA GLY A 574 -24.21 27.73 -6.60
C GLY A 574 -24.90 26.43 -6.20
N VAL A 575 -25.85 25.94 -7.00
CA VAL A 575 -26.55 24.65 -6.79
C VAL A 575 -25.55 23.49 -6.97
N ILE A 576 -24.74 23.53 -8.02
CA ILE A 576 -23.71 22.53 -8.26
C ILE A 576 -22.70 22.50 -7.11
N LEU A 577 -22.19 23.67 -6.68
CA LEU A 577 -21.23 23.71 -5.56
C LEU A 577 -21.83 23.20 -4.27
N LEU A 578 -23.10 23.57 -3.97
CA LEU A 578 -23.81 23.08 -2.79
C LEU A 578 -24.01 21.55 -2.86
N ALA A 579 -24.36 21.03 -4.05
CA ALA A 579 -24.52 19.59 -4.24
C ALA A 579 -23.22 18.81 -3.97
N PHE A 580 -22.05 19.34 -4.34
CA PHE A 580 -20.76 18.75 -3.97
C PHE A 580 -20.51 18.80 -2.46
N LEU A 581 -20.82 19.92 -1.79
CA LEU A 581 -20.65 20.04 -0.35
C LEU A 581 -21.55 19.06 0.42
N LEU A 582 -22.82 18.95 0.04
CA LEU A 582 -23.75 18.01 0.65
C LEU A 582 -23.54 16.56 0.18
N GLY A 583 -22.88 16.35 -0.96
CA GLY A 583 -22.40 15.07 -1.46
C GLY A 583 -21.13 14.53 -0.76
N PHE A 584 -20.59 15.24 0.24
CA PHE A 584 -19.41 14.84 1.00
C PHE A 584 -19.46 13.41 1.58
N PRO A 585 -20.59 12.88 2.09
CA PRO A 585 -20.66 11.49 2.53
C PRO A 585 -20.44 10.46 1.41
N ALA A 586 -21.02 10.73 0.24
CA ALA A 586 -20.97 9.85 -0.92
C ALA A 586 -21.11 10.66 -2.22
N ASN A 587 -20.13 10.54 -3.11
CA ASN A 587 -20.08 11.31 -4.35
C ASN A 587 -21.25 11.00 -5.32
N GLU A 588 -21.88 9.85 -5.17
CA GLU A 588 -23.02 9.39 -5.93
C GLU A 588 -24.28 10.28 -5.74
N ILE A 589 -24.37 10.97 -4.61
CA ILE A 589 -25.53 11.82 -4.26
C ILE A 589 -25.53 13.15 -5.04
N VAL A 590 -24.41 13.55 -5.64
CA VAL A 590 -24.25 14.88 -6.26
C VAL A 590 -25.32 15.15 -7.35
N VAL A 591 -25.52 14.24 -8.30
CA VAL A 591 -26.51 14.40 -9.39
C VAL A 591 -27.95 14.42 -8.84
N PRO A 592 -28.38 13.47 -8.01
CA PRO A 592 -29.67 13.52 -7.34
C PRO A 592 -29.94 14.81 -6.55
N MET A 593 -28.89 15.37 -5.92
CA MET A 593 -28.98 16.67 -5.20
C MET A 593 -29.22 17.85 -6.15
N ILE A 594 -28.52 17.87 -7.29
CA ILE A 594 -28.72 18.91 -8.31
C ILE A 594 -30.18 18.84 -8.83
N LEU A 595 -30.64 17.61 -9.12
CA LEU A 595 -32.03 17.40 -9.58
C LEU A 595 -33.07 17.86 -8.52
N MET A 596 -32.85 17.46 -7.26
CA MET A 596 -33.71 17.86 -6.17
C MET A 596 -33.81 19.40 -6.04
N ALA A 597 -32.68 20.09 -6.17
CA ALA A 597 -32.61 21.54 -6.06
C ALA A 597 -33.29 22.23 -7.23
N TYR A 598 -33.06 21.79 -8.48
CA TYR A 598 -33.69 22.40 -9.66
C TYR A 598 -35.19 22.11 -9.77
N LEU A 599 -35.63 20.93 -9.34
CA LEU A 599 -37.06 20.58 -9.32
C LEU A 599 -37.79 21.13 -8.11
N ALA A 600 -37.06 21.73 -7.15
CA ALA A 600 -37.59 22.17 -5.86
C ALA A 600 -38.36 21.06 -5.09
N ASN A 601 -37.94 19.81 -5.25
CA ASN A 601 -38.50 18.67 -4.55
C ASN A 601 -37.95 18.59 -3.12
N GLY A 602 -38.75 18.15 -2.18
CA GLY A 602 -38.35 18.01 -0.77
C GLY A 602 -37.51 16.75 -0.48
N SER A 603 -37.26 15.90 -1.46
CA SER A 603 -36.51 14.65 -1.34
C SER A 603 -35.59 14.38 -2.54
N LEU A 604 -34.58 13.51 -2.36
CA LEU A 604 -33.67 13.12 -3.41
C LEU A 604 -34.42 12.49 -4.59
N THR A 605 -34.13 12.95 -5.80
CA THR A 605 -34.82 12.54 -7.02
C THR A 605 -33.84 11.96 -8.02
N GLU A 606 -34.22 10.87 -8.68
CA GLU A 606 -33.46 10.25 -9.77
C GLU A 606 -34.26 10.33 -11.08
N MET A 607 -33.57 10.60 -12.17
CA MET A 607 -34.12 10.53 -13.53
C MET A 607 -33.33 9.52 -14.34
N SER A 608 -34.00 8.47 -14.78
CA SER A 608 -33.38 7.41 -15.61
C SER A 608 -33.28 7.79 -17.09
N ASP A 609 -34.12 8.72 -17.57
CA ASP A 609 -34.11 9.18 -18.95
C ASP A 609 -33.08 10.31 -19.14
N THR A 610 -32.00 9.99 -19.84
CA THR A 610 -30.92 10.94 -20.13
C THR A 610 -31.35 12.13 -21.03
N ALA A 611 -32.39 11.97 -21.83
CA ALA A 611 -32.90 13.05 -22.67
C ALA A 611 -33.65 14.10 -21.83
N GLN A 612 -34.55 13.65 -20.95
CA GLN A 612 -35.26 14.52 -20.02
C GLN A 612 -34.30 15.20 -19.03
N LEU A 613 -33.30 14.46 -18.55
CA LEU A 613 -32.26 15.00 -17.68
C LEU A 613 -31.47 16.13 -18.37
N ARG A 614 -31.07 15.93 -19.63
CA ARG A 614 -30.40 16.96 -20.42
C ARG A 614 -31.28 18.21 -20.61
N GLU A 615 -32.55 18.03 -20.93
CA GLU A 615 -33.50 19.13 -21.13
C GLU A 615 -33.62 19.95 -19.85
N LEU A 616 -33.79 19.30 -18.69
CA LEU A 616 -33.86 19.98 -17.39
C LEU A 616 -32.59 20.77 -17.09
N LEU A 617 -31.42 20.17 -17.27
CA LEU A 617 -30.13 20.82 -17.02
C LEU A 617 -29.92 22.02 -17.95
N THR A 618 -30.25 21.88 -19.24
CA THR A 618 -30.15 22.97 -20.22
C THR A 618 -31.11 24.11 -19.91
N ALA A 619 -32.34 23.81 -19.47
CA ALA A 619 -33.31 24.79 -19.03
C ALA A 619 -32.82 25.60 -17.81
N ASN A 620 -31.93 25.00 -16.98
CA ASN A 620 -31.30 25.67 -15.85
C ASN A 620 -29.91 26.26 -16.19
N GLY A 621 -29.62 26.50 -17.48
CA GLY A 621 -28.44 27.24 -17.92
C GLY A 621 -27.16 26.38 -18.14
N TRP A 622 -27.28 25.08 -18.13
CA TRP A 622 -26.11 24.22 -18.45
C TRP A 622 -25.77 24.29 -19.93
N ASP A 623 -24.54 24.58 -20.22
CA ASP A 623 -23.94 24.55 -21.55
C ASP A 623 -22.69 23.62 -21.57
N ILE A 624 -21.98 23.57 -22.68
CA ILE A 624 -20.75 22.78 -22.83
C ILE A 624 -19.66 23.25 -21.87
N ARG A 625 -19.59 24.54 -21.57
CA ARG A 625 -18.66 25.14 -20.61
C ARG A 625 -18.92 24.60 -19.21
N THR A 626 -20.18 24.68 -18.74
CA THR A 626 -20.58 24.15 -17.43
C THR A 626 -20.33 22.64 -17.35
N ALA A 627 -20.61 21.89 -18.42
CA ALA A 627 -20.35 20.47 -18.47
C ALA A 627 -18.84 20.13 -18.34
N VAL A 628 -17.97 20.88 -19.01
CA VAL A 628 -16.51 20.71 -18.89
C VAL A 628 -16.02 21.08 -17.48
N CYS A 629 -16.47 22.20 -16.93
CA CYS A 629 -16.12 22.60 -15.56
C CYS A 629 -16.62 21.58 -14.54
N MET A 630 -17.84 21.05 -14.73
CA MET A 630 -18.39 19.97 -13.89
C MET A 630 -17.53 18.70 -13.93
N LEU A 631 -17.05 18.28 -15.10
CA LEU A 631 -16.14 17.14 -15.25
C LEU A 631 -14.83 17.39 -14.51
N ILE A 632 -14.22 18.56 -14.68
CA ILE A 632 -12.98 18.94 -14.00
C ILE A 632 -13.17 18.92 -12.49
N PHE A 633 -14.24 19.53 -11.98
CA PHE A 633 -14.48 19.60 -10.54
C PHE A 633 -14.86 18.23 -9.97
N THR A 634 -15.62 17.42 -10.70
CA THR A 634 -15.91 16.02 -10.29
C THR A 634 -14.61 15.22 -10.15
N MET A 635 -13.62 15.47 -11.00
CA MET A 635 -12.31 14.78 -10.91
C MET A 635 -11.50 15.25 -9.71
N PHE A 636 -11.43 16.55 -9.45
CA PHE A 636 -10.44 17.15 -8.56
C PHE A 636 -11.03 17.87 -7.35
N HIS A 637 -12.27 17.54 -6.94
CA HIS A 637 -12.80 18.03 -5.68
C HIS A 637 -12.31 17.19 -4.48
N PHE A 638 -12.66 17.60 -3.28
CA PHE A 638 -12.30 16.93 -2.02
C PHE A 638 -12.76 15.45 -2.00
N PRO A 639 -12.01 14.56 -1.28
CA PRO A 639 -12.40 13.17 -1.11
C PRO A 639 -13.64 13.04 -0.21
N CYS A 640 -14.41 11.96 -0.37
CA CYS A 640 -15.59 11.70 0.46
C CYS A 640 -15.23 11.49 1.94
N ALA A 641 -16.23 11.64 2.83
CA ALA A 641 -16.08 11.52 4.28
C ALA A 641 -15.40 10.21 4.70
N THR A 642 -15.77 9.08 4.09
CA THR A 642 -15.16 7.77 4.34
C THR A 642 -13.65 7.77 4.04
N THR A 643 -13.25 8.43 2.96
CA THR A 643 -11.82 8.57 2.59
C THR A 643 -11.10 9.47 3.59
N CYS A 644 -11.69 10.61 3.98
CA CYS A 644 -11.10 11.52 4.97
C CYS A 644 -10.90 10.84 6.33
N MET A 645 -11.91 10.09 6.82
CA MET A 645 -11.80 9.30 8.04
C MET A 645 -10.69 8.22 7.94
N THR A 646 -10.54 7.65 6.76
CA THR A 646 -9.47 6.66 6.53
C THR A 646 -8.09 7.32 6.53
N ILE A 647 -7.93 8.46 5.85
CA ILE A 647 -6.68 9.24 5.86
C ILE A 647 -6.31 9.63 7.29
N HIS A 648 -7.28 10.13 8.08
CA HIS A 648 -7.03 10.47 9.47
C HIS A 648 -6.56 9.26 10.29
N LYS A 649 -7.17 8.10 10.09
CA LYS A 649 -6.78 6.86 10.78
C LYS A 649 -5.38 6.37 10.37
N GLU A 650 -5.01 6.48 9.07
CA GLU A 650 -3.72 6.02 8.55
C GLU A 650 -2.56 6.99 8.89
N THR A 651 -2.85 8.28 8.97
CA THR A 651 -1.81 9.30 9.23
C THR A 651 -1.73 9.73 10.68
N GLY A 652 -2.79 9.50 11.49
CA GLY A 652 -2.90 9.98 12.86
C GLY A 652 -2.93 11.52 13.00
N SER A 653 -3.11 12.27 11.89
CA SER A 653 -2.93 13.73 11.84
C SER A 653 -4.11 14.42 11.15
N LEU A 654 -4.67 15.41 11.83
CA LEU A 654 -5.69 16.30 11.26
C LEU A 654 -5.11 17.21 10.17
N SER A 655 -3.85 17.64 10.30
CA SER A 655 -3.20 18.52 9.31
C SER A 655 -3.04 17.83 7.95
N TRP A 656 -2.63 16.56 7.93
CA TRP A 656 -2.55 15.80 6.69
C TRP A 656 -3.92 15.49 6.09
N THR A 657 -4.92 15.27 6.94
CA THR A 657 -6.32 15.11 6.50
C THR A 657 -6.85 16.40 5.87
N ALA A 658 -6.61 17.55 6.51
CA ALA A 658 -6.97 18.85 5.95
C ALA A 658 -6.26 19.13 4.61
N LEU A 659 -4.98 18.82 4.51
CA LEU A 659 -4.23 18.98 3.27
C LEU A 659 -4.79 18.08 2.14
N SER A 660 -5.23 16.86 2.46
CA SER A 660 -5.86 15.97 1.48
C SER A 660 -7.23 16.46 0.97
N ILE A 661 -7.89 17.38 1.68
CA ILE A 661 -9.10 18.07 1.25
C ILE A 661 -8.74 19.30 0.41
N VAL A 662 -7.84 20.13 0.92
CA VAL A 662 -7.50 21.42 0.30
C VAL A 662 -6.77 21.23 -1.02
N LEU A 663 -5.81 20.30 -1.10
CA LEU A 663 -4.95 20.13 -2.27
C LEU A 663 -5.75 19.81 -3.55
N PRO A 664 -6.59 18.77 -3.60
CA PRO A 664 -7.38 18.47 -4.81
C PRO A 664 -8.42 19.56 -5.08
N THR A 665 -9.08 20.11 -4.05
CA THR A 665 -10.10 21.14 -4.23
C THR A 665 -9.53 22.41 -4.83
N ALA A 666 -8.38 22.86 -4.34
CA ALA A 666 -7.69 24.04 -4.90
C ALA A 666 -7.26 23.79 -6.35
N ALA A 667 -6.71 22.60 -6.64
CA ALA A 667 -6.34 22.24 -8.00
C ALA A 667 -7.57 22.21 -8.95
N GLY A 668 -8.67 21.60 -8.51
CA GLY A 668 -9.92 21.56 -9.25
C GLY A 668 -10.51 22.94 -9.50
N ALA A 669 -10.57 23.79 -8.47
CA ALA A 669 -11.07 25.17 -8.58
C ALA A 669 -10.22 26.01 -9.55
N LEU A 670 -8.89 25.93 -9.45
CA LEU A 670 -7.99 26.64 -10.35
C LEU A 670 -8.13 26.19 -11.81
N LEU A 671 -8.27 24.88 -12.05
CA LEU A 671 -8.50 24.36 -13.39
C LEU A 671 -9.87 24.77 -13.95
N CYS A 672 -10.93 24.79 -13.11
CA CYS A 672 -12.24 25.27 -13.52
C CYS A 672 -12.20 26.76 -13.89
N ILE A 673 -11.55 27.60 -13.08
CA ILE A 673 -11.39 29.03 -13.38
C ILE A 673 -10.62 29.23 -14.70
N ALA A 674 -9.56 28.47 -14.91
CA ALA A 674 -8.78 28.53 -16.15
C ALA A 674 -9.61 28.09 -17.36
N ALA A 675 -10.36 27.00 -17.24
CA ALA A 675 -11.27 26.52 -18.29
C ALA A 675 -12.38 27.54 -18.59
N ASN A 676 -13.02 28.08 -17.53
CA ASN A 676 -14.05 29.12 -17.67
C ASN A 676 -13.52 30.37 -18.39
N ALA A 677 -12.32 30.82 -18.05
CA ALA A 677 -11.68 31.97 -18.71
C ALA A 677 -11.39 31.68 -20.19
N LEU A 678 -10.92 30.47 -20.54
CA LEU A 678 -10.68 30.06 -21.91
C LEU A 678 -11.98 30.05 -22.74
N PHE A 679 -13.09 29.53 -22.22
CA PHE A 679 -14.38 29.57 -22.88
C PHE A 679 -14.95 31.01 -23.01
N GLY A 680 -14.60 31.91 -22.08
CA GLY A 680 -14.97 33.31 -22.15
C GLY A 680 -14.19 34.11 -23.22
N LEU A 681 -13.05 33.59 -23.67
CA LEU A 681 -12.24 34.19 -24.75
C LEU A 681 -12.62 33.66 -26.17
N MET A 682 -13.33 32.52 -26.23
CA MET A 682 -13.84 31.92 -27.46
C MET A 682 -15.24 32.41 -27.81
#